data_2fd18caea42bc745feeb9a52f15879cf
#
_entry.id   2fd18caea42bc745feeb9a52f15879cf
#
_cell.length_a   1.000
_cell.length_b   1.000
_cell.length_c   1.000
_cell.angle_alpha   90.00
_cell.angle_beta   90.00
_cell.angle_gamma   90.00
#
_symmetry.space_group_name_H-M   'P 1'
#
loop_
_entity.id
_entity.type
_entity.pdbx_description
1 polymer ?
#
loop_
_entity_poly.entity_id
_entity_poly.type
_entity_poly.pdbx_seq_one_letter_code
_entity_poly.pdbx_strand_id
1 'polypeptide(L)'
;MKERYKPLLTPWRIGKVEIKNRIVLTSMGGTDLFGWMEWNHFDKDGARFILEVAKNNAGLVLPGCQPVYNPMYGQWLHKNKKMYDDLAKWMPEFHKTGAKLFVQLTAGFGRSFTVSEMMEKLYNNPVLRVLSKPVMDLDKITATASPSPNRWSDKLPSREMTKEEIQEFIDSFAKSSKLLKDAGVDGVEVHAVHEGYLLDQFTLHYVNKRTDEYGGSLENRYRFAAEIVKAIKAACGPDFPVSLRYSVVSKTKGFRQGALPGEDYVEAGRDMAESEIAAKFLQDAGYDMLNCDNGTYDAWYWAHPPVYMPENCNLAEVEHIKNFVDIPVVCAGRMTLDAAAEAVAAGKLDGAGFARNFLADPEWFTKVLEDREADIRPCILCHNGCFNMCHYKGVPNDQDLSDSLHLARCAVNAEMMQWDKHYIKKTDAPKTVHIVGGGIGGMEAARVLTLRGHKPIIYEKSGVLGGTFIAASSESYKGKLRDLLTWYRREMEKLGVEVRLNTEVKEIESFGSDPVIIATGSTPRVLKKVPGHEKMLEACEYLLGAPVGEKIAVVGGGLTGCEIAYELALQGKDVTIVEMKDDLVSQKGVCLANSSYLREWFAWKQVPVYLETTLREVKDGSIVCAAKDGSAVEIPCDTVISSAGYISTPLVEEKGHKNVQLVGDCLRVGNLRSVVWRAYEAAMKI
;
A
#
# COMPACT_ATOMS: atom_id res chain seq x y z
N MET A 1 27.60 8.46 6.53
CA MET A 1 27.04 7.49 5.54
C MET A 1 27.96 6.30 5.36
N LYS A 2 27.40 5.08 5.37
CA LYS A 2 28.18 3.85 5.17
C LYS A 2 28.76 3.79 3.76
N GLU A 3 30.02 3.34 3.67
CA GLU A 3 30.79 3.28 2.40
C GLU A 3 30.06 2.51 1.30
N ARG A 4 29.40 1.40 1.67
CA ARG A 4 28.65 0.53 0.74
C ARG A 4 27.51 1.24 0.00
N TYR A 5 27.02 2.37 0.49
CA TYR A 5 25.94 3.12 -0.17
C TYR A 5 26.43 4.19 -1.15
N LYS A 6 27.72 4.40 -1.29
CA LYS A 6 28.28 5.35 -2.27
C LYS A 6 27.82 5.13 -3.72
N PRO A 7 27.65 3.89 -4.22
CA PRO A 7 27.13 3.68 -5.56
C PRO A 7 25.78 4.38 -5.81
N LEU A 8 24.91 4.46 -4.79
CA LEU A 8 23.61 5.11 -4.88
C LEU A 8 23.69 6.63 -5.06
N LEU A 9 24.83 7.25 -4.80
CA LEU A 9 25.06 8.70 -4.97
C LEU A 9 25.66 9.08 -6.31
N THR A 10 25.98 8.11 -7.15
CA THR A 10 26.57 8.40 -8.47
C THR A 10 25.51 8.95 -9.43
N PRO A 11 25.82 9.98 -10.24
CA PRO A 11 24.90 10.49 -11.24
C PRO A 11 24.71 9.48 -12.39
N TRP A 12 23.61 9.60 -13.10
CA TRP A 12 23.26 8.82 -14.28
C TRP A 12 22.40 9.62 -15.24
N ARG A 13 22.02 9.06 -16.39
CA ARG A 13 21.28 9.80 -17.42
C ARG A 13 20.11 9.01 -17.96
N ILE A 14 19.03 9.75 -18.27
CA ILE A 14 17.88 9.28 -19.04
C ILE A 14 17.83 10.15 -20.30
N GLY A 15 18.19 9.61 -21.45
CA GLY A 15 18.45 10.40 -22.63
C GLY A 15 19.50 11.48 -22.34
N LYS A 16 19.14 12.76 -22.54
CA LYS A 16 20.02 13.92 -22.26
C LYS A 16 19.89 14.47 -20.84
N VAL A 17 18.93 14.02 -20.05
CA VAL A 17 18.69 14.52 -18.69
C VAL A 17 19.57 13.80 -17.69
N GLU A 18 20.36 14.55 -16.93
CA GLU A 18 21.18 14.02 -15.85
C GLU A 18 20.40 13.96 -14.54
N ILE A 19 20.49 12.82 -13.87
CA ILE A 19 19.90 12.56 -12.56
C ILE A 19 21.03 12.51 -11.52
N LYS A 20 20.90 13.29 -10.43
CA LYS A 20 21.97 13.52 -9.44
C LYS A 20 22.40 12.29 -8.64
N ASN A 21 21.52 11.30 -8.48
CA ASN A 21 21.78 10.07 -7.73
C ASN A 21 20.80 8.95 -8.15
N ARG A 22 20.97 7.75 -7.62
CA ARG A 22 20.25 6.53 -8.00
C ARG A 22 18.95 6.29 -7.23
N ILE A 23 18.57 7.20 -6.32
CA ILE A 23 17.33 7.08 -5.52
C ILE A 23 16.16 7.65 -6.30
N VAL A 24 15.17 6.80 -6.54
CA VAL A 24 13.98 7.15 -7.31
C VAL A 24 12.75 7.06 -6.41
N LEU A 25 11.97 8.17 -6.30
CA LEU A 25 10.58 8.02 -5.87
C LEU A 25 9.83 7.42 -7.04
N THR A 26 9.52 6.12 -6.97
CA THR A 26 8.70 5.46 -8.00
C THR A 26 7.23 5.77 -7.79
N SER A 27 6.51 5.89 -8.87
CA SER A 27 5.10 6.25 -8.90
C SER A 27 4.23 5.32 -8.05
N MET A 28 3.33 5.94 -7.29
CA MET A 28 2.33 5.27 -6.46
C MET A 28 1.01 6.04 -6.50
N GLY A 29 -0.10 5.35 -6.65
CA GLY A 29 -1.42 5.99 -6.66
C GLY A 29 -1.65 6.85 -5.41
N GLY A 30 -2.25 8.02 -5.62
CA GLY A 30 -2.50 9.01 -4.58
C GLY A 30 -1.29 9.86 -4.19
N THR A 31 -0.22 9.87 -4.97
CA THR A 31 0.90 10.82 -4.82
C THR A 31 1.05 11.72 -6.05
N ASP A 32 -0.04 11.96 -6.74
CA ASP A 32 -0.11 12.73 -7.97
C ASP A 32 -0.12 14.24 -7.73
N LEU A 33 0.06 14.97 -8.82
CA LEU A 33 0.09 16.44 -8.82
C LEU A 33 -1.22 17.09 -9.27
N PHE A 34 -2.18 16.30 -9.80
CA PHE A 34 -3.30 16.87 -10.55
C PHE A 34 -4.69 16.41 -10.12
N GLY A 35 -4.83 16.03 -8.87
CA GLY A 35 -6.11 15.60 -8.29
C GLY A 35 -6.44 14.14 -8.64
N TRP A 36 -6.17 13.24 -7.73
CA TRP A 36 -6.47 11.82 -7.87
C TRP A 36 -7.96 11.54 -7.63
N MET A 37 -8.63 10.96 -8.64
CA MET A 37 -10.04 10.57 -8.57
C MET A 37 -11.01 11.73 -8.29
N GLU A 38 -10.62 12.96 -8.62
CA GLU A 38 -11.40 14.20 -8.48
C GLU A 38 -11.22 15.11 -9.69
N TRP A 39 -11.76 16.34 -9.68
CA TRP A 39 -11.55 17.32 -10.74
C TRP A 39 -10.05 17.60 -10.91
N ASN A 40 -9.58 17.60 -12.16
CA ASN A 40 -8.20 17.93 -12.46
C ASN A 40 -7.86 19.36 -12.00
N HIS A 41 -6.91 19.48 -11.08
CA HIS A 41 -6.38 20.73 -10.56
C HIS A 41 -4.93 20.52 -10.13
N PHE A 42 -4.19 21.59 -9.89
CA PHE A 42 -2.87 21.46 -9.27
C PHE A 42 -3.04 21.22 -7.76
N ASP A 43 -2.67 20.02 -7.32
CA ASP A 43 -2.82 19.60 -5.93
C ASP A 43 -1.64 20.10 -5.08
N LYS A 44 -1.95 20.95 -4.08
CA LYS A 44 -0.93 21.56 -3.23
C LYS A 44 -0.31 20.60 -2.23
N ASP A 45 -1.07 19.63 -1.72
CA ASP A 45 -0.57 18.64 -0.77
C ASP A 45 0.27 17.59 -1.48
N GLY A 46 -0.16 17.14 -2.66
CA GLY A 46 0.66 16.32 -3.55
C GLY A 46 1.96 17.02 -3.92
N ALA A 47 1.90 18.28 -4.35
CA ALA A 47 3.07 19.08 -4.68
C ALA A 47 4.02 19.30 -3.48
N ARG A 48 3.48 19.51 -2.26
CA ARG A 48 4.27 19.62 -1.04
C ARG A 48 5.00 18.31 -0.73
N PHE A 49 4.33 17.16 -0.82
CA PHE A 49 4.97 15.86 -0.63
C PHE A 49 6.11 15.63 -1.64
N ILE A 50 5.86 15.88 -2.92
CA ILE A 50 6.85 15.74 -3.99
C ILE A 50 8.07 16.64 -3.73
N LEU A 51 7.85 17.87 -3.30
CA LEU A 51 8.92 18.80 -2.95
C LEU A 51 9.74 18.35 -1.74
N GLU A 52 9.08 17.85 -0.69
CA GLU A 52 9.77 17.30 0.49
C GLU A 52 10.64 16.09 0.14
N VAL A 53 10.13 15.17 -0.69
CA VAL A 53 10.91 14.03 -1.17
C VAL A 53 12.15 14.49 -1.98
N ALA A 54 11.99 15.48 -2.85
CA ALA A 54 13.08 16.04 -3.65
C ALA A 54 14.14 16.74 -2.80
N LYS A 55 13.73 17.50 -1.76
CA LYS A 55 14.63 18.13 -0.76
C LYS A 55 15.40 17.09 0.03
N ASN A 56 14.79 15.92 0.26
CA ASN A 56 15.38 14.82 1.03
C ASN A 56 16.08 13.78 0.16
N ASN A 57 16.76 14.27 -0.89
CA ASN A 57 17.74 13.54 -1.68
C ASN A 57 17.20 12.46 -2.64
N ALA A 58 15.93 12.46 -3.02
CA ALA A 58 15.54 11.75 -4.23
C ALA A 58 16.18 12.41 -5.47
N GLY A 59 16.76 11.60 -6.35
CA GLY A 59 17.36 12.09 -7.60
C GLY A 59 16.33 12.24 -8.71
N LEU A 60 15.46 11.24 -8.86
CA LEU A 60 14.33 11.23 -9.79
C LEU A 60 13.03 11.07 -9.00
N VAL A 61 12.02 11.86 -9.35
CA VAL A 61 10.71 11.85 -8.70
C VAL A 61 9.66 11.56 -9.75
N LEU A 62 8.93 10.45 -9.55
CA LEU A 62 7.82 9.99 -10.37
C LEU A 62 6.54 10.04 -9.52
N PRO A 63 5.73 11.11 -9.61
CA PRO A 63 4.43 11.19 -8.94
C PRO A 63 3.48 10.07 -9.34
N GLY A 64 2.39 9.90 -8.60
CA GLY A 64 1.34 8.94 -8.92
C GLY A 64 0.75 9.15 -10.31
N CYS A 65 0.18 8.09 -10.89
CA CYS A 65 -0.29 8.10 -12.27
C CYS A 65 -1.47 9.05 -12.46
N GLN A 66 -1.35 9.93 -13.46
CA GLN A 66 -2.40 10.85 -13.87
C GLN A 66 -3.10 10.35 -15.14
N PRO A 67 -4.41 10.05 -15.08
CA PRO A 67 -5.15 9.67 -16.28
C PRO A 67 -5.20 10.81 -17.31
N VAL A 68 -4.84 10.52 -18.57
CA VAL A 68 -4.98 11.50 -19.67
C VAL A 68 -6.44 11.76 -20.03
N TYR A 69 -7.32 10.83 -19.64
CA TYR A 69 -8.79 10.99 -19.61
C TYR A 69 -9.27 10.70 -18.19
N ASN A 70 -9.77 11.71 -17.50
CA ASN A 70 -10.26 11.57 -16.13
C ASN A 70 -11.53 10.70 -16.11
N PRO A 71 -11.49 9.51 -15.48
CA PRO A 71 -12.62 8.57 -15.52
C PRO A 71 -13.80 9.02 -14.68
N MET A 72 -13.59 9.89 -13.68
CA MET A 72 -14.65 10.30 -12.75
C MET A 72 -15.42 11.54 -13.24
N TYR A 73 -14.85 12.32 -14.16
CA TYR A 73 -15.43 13.59 -14.61
C TYR A 73 -15.43 13.76 -16.13
N GLY A 74 -15.05 12.75 -16.89
CA GLY A 74 -15.11 12.76 -18.35
C GLY A 74 -14.24 13.82 -19.03
N GLN A 75 -13.13 14.21 -18.42
CA GLN A 75 -12.29 15.31 -18.90
C GLN A 75 -10.93 14.84 -19.42
N TRP A 76 -10.55 15.37 -20.58
CA TRP A 76 -9.19 15.21 -21.11
C TRP A 76 -8.21 16.13 -20.37
N LEU A 77 -7.10 15.58 -19.87
CA LEU A 77 -6.09 16.27 -19.07
C LEU A 77 -5.56 17.51 -19.76
N HIS A 78 -5.27 17.44 -21.07
CA HIS A 78 -4.71 18.55 -21.86
C HIS A 78 -5.65 19.78 -22.02
N LYS A 79 -6.91 19.69 -21.59
CA LYS A 79 -7.86 20.80 -21.68
C LYS A 79 -7.82 21.74 -20.48
N ASN A 80 -7.21 21.36 -19.38
CA ASN A 80 -7.13 22.19 -18.16
C ASN A 80 -5.85 23.05 -18.14
N LYS A 81 -5.83 24.17 -18.87
CA LYS A 81 -4.66 25.08 -18.94
C LYS A 81 -4.22 25.60 -17.60
N LYS A 82 -5.17 25.99 -16.73
CA LYS A 82 -4.84 26.57 -15.41
C LYS A 82 -3.96 25.65 -14.57
N MET A 83 -4.21 24.35 -14.62
CA MET A 83 -3.42 23.35 -13.90
C MET A 83 -1.95 23.36 -14.32
N TYR A 84 -1.66 23.48 -15.63
CA TYR A 84 -0.30 23.57 -16.15
C TYR A 84 0.35 24.93 -15.84
N ASP A 85 -0.42 26.02 -15.84
CA ASP A 85 0.07 27.34 -15.44
C ASP A 85 0.49 27.37 -13.96
N ASP A 86 -0.27 26.69 -13.09
CA ASP A 86 0.04 26.57 -11.66
C ASP A 86 1.27 25.65 -11.45
N LEU A 87 1.38 24.56 -12.19
CA LEU A 87 2.59 23.72 -12.24
C LEU A 87 3.83 24.52 -12.65
N ALA A 88 3.73 25.29 -13.72
CA ALA A 88 4.85 26.11 -14.23
C ALA A 88 5.37 27.11 -13.18
N LYS A 89 4.49 27.67 -12.35
CA LYS A 89 4.88 28.55 -11.23
C LYS A 89 5.61 27.80 -10.11
N TRP A 90 5.28 26.53 -9.90
CA TRP A 90 5.87 25.69 -8.85
C TRP A 90 7.21 25.07 -9.28
N MET A 91 7.41 24.71 -10.54
CA MET A 91 8.60 24.03 -11.04
C MET A 91 9.94 24.71 -10.67
N PRO A 92 10.09 26.04 -10.68
CA PRO A 92 11.35 26.67 -10.25
C PRO A 92 11.73 26.34 -8.80
N GLU A 93 10.76 26.21 -7.89
CA GLU A 93 11.04 25.80 -6.51
C GLU A 93 11.47 24.33 -6.44
N PHE A 94 10.83 23.46 -7.20
CA PHE A 94 11.22 22.07 -7.30
C PHE A 94 12.66 21.92 -7.83
N HIS A 95 13.03 22.64 -8.89
CA HIS A 95 14.35 22.55 -9.50
C HIS A 95 15.50 23.01 -8.59
N LYS A 96 15.23 23.87 -7.59
CA LYS A 96 16.27 24.25 -6.58
C LYS A 96 16.79 23.04 -5.79
N THR A 97 16.03 21.94 -5.73
CA THR A 97 16.46 20.71 -5.04
C THR A 97 17.50 19.91 -5.84
N GLY A 98 17.66 20.19 -7.12
CA GLY A 98 18.49 19.45 -8.06
C GLY A 98 17.89 18.08 -8.47
N ALA A 99 16.70 17.72 -7.98
CA ALA A 99 15.97 16.54 -8.44
C ALA A 99 15.34 16.78 -9.83
N LYS A 100 14.98 15.68 -10.50
CA LYS A 100 14.26 15.68 -11.77
C LYS A 100 12.84 15.14 -11.59
N LEU A 101 11.88 15.76 -12.27
CA LEU A 101 10.47 15.40 -12.22
C LEU A 101 10.03 14.76 -13.55
N PHE A 102 9.55 13.52 -13.48
CA PHE A 102 8.88 12.87 -14.61
C PHE A 102 7.43 12.59 -14.22
N VAL A 103 6.48 13.26 -14.85
CA VAL A 103 5.06 13.06 -14.56
C VAL A 103 4.57 11.77 -15.22
N GLN A 104 4.00 10.87 -14.42
CA GLN A 104 3.44 9.63 -14.95
C GLN A 104 2.04 9.85 -15.51
N LEU A 105 1.83 9.52 -16.80
CA LEU A 105 0.57 9.61 -17.51
C LEU A 105 0.02 8.21 -17.80
N THR A 106 -1.29 7.99 -17.59
CA THR A 106 -1.94 6.69 -17.87
C THR A 106 -3.08 6.81 -18.88
N ALA A 107 -3.23 5.80 -19.72
CA ALA A 107 -4.42 5.60 -20.58
C ALA A 107 -5.65 5.16 -19.75
N GLY A 108 -5.47 4.86 -18.48
CA GLY A 108 -6.53 4.40 -17.60
C GLY A 108 -6.45 2.91 -17.28
N PHE A 109 -7.52 2.40 -16.72
CA PHE A 109 -7.53 1.11 -16.03
C PHE A 109 -8.18 -0.01 -16.86
N GLY A 110 -8.99 0.33 -17.89
CA GLY A 110 -9.72 -0.66 -18.67
C GLY A 110 -10.53 -1.61 -17.77
N ARG A 111 -10.45 -2.92 -18.03
CA ARG A 111 -11.11 -3.95 -17.19
C ARG A 111 -10.71 -3.92 -15.70
N SER A 112 -9.63 -3.28 -15.37
CA SER A 112 -9.13 -3.17 -14.00
C SER A 112 -9.67 -1.95 -13.25
N PHE A 113 -10.50 -1.13 -13.87
CA PHE A 113 -11.14 0.01 -13.19
C PHE A 113 -12.01 -0.48 -12.03
N THR A 114 -11.82 0.14 -10.86
CA THR A 114 -12.57 -0.22 -9.66
C THR A 114 -14.02 0.18 -9.76
N VAL A 115 -14.92 -0.77 -9.59
CA VAL A 115 -16.36 -0.57 -9.68
C VAL A 115 -17.00 -0.70 -8.31
N SER A 116 -17.80 0.30 -7.92
CA SER A 116 -18.63 0.25 -6.72
C SER A 116 -20.04 -0.24 -7.05
N GLU A 117 -20.78 -0.69 -6.03
CA GLU A 117 -22.21 -1.06 -6.20
C GLU A 117 -23.04 0.07 -6.80
N MET A 118 -22.72 1.33 -6.51
CA MET A 118 -23.39 2.48 -7.11
C MET A 118 -23.14 2.53 -8.62
N MET A 119 -21.91 2.31 -9.06
CA MET A 119 -21.55 2.27 -10.49
C MET A 119 -22.22 1.10 -11.20
N GLU A 120 -22.33 -0.07 -10.55
CA GLU A 120 -23.11 -1.20 -11.09
C GLU A 120 -24.58 -0.85 -11.28
N LYS A 121 -25.21 -0.17 -10.31
CA LYS A 121 -26.60 0.29 -10.39
C LYS A 121 -26.78 1.32 -11.53
N LEU A 122 -25.85 2.26 -11.67
CA LEU A 122 -25.86 3.25 -12.76
C LEU A 122 -25.75 2.56 -14.13
N TYR A 123 -24.85 1.61 -14.28
CA TYR A 123 -24.62 0.91 -15.54
C TYR A 123 -25.79 0.02 -15.95
N ASN A 124 -26.35 -0.74 -15.01
CA ASN A 124 -27.42 -1.71 -15.28
C ASN A 124 -28.81 -1.08 -15.44
N ASN A 125 -28.96 0.20 -15.12
CA ASN A 125 -30.18 0.96 -15.39
C ASN A 125 -30.02 1.76 -16.70
N PRO A 126 -30.78 1.43 -17.77
CA PRO A 126 -30.62 2.08 -19.09
C PRO A 126 -30.74 3.60 -19.06
N VAL A 127 -31.62 4.14 -18.23
CA VAL A 127 -31.88 5.60 -18.13
C VAL A 127 -30.67 6.25 -17.38
N LEU A 128 -30.28 5.71 -16.23
CA LEU A 128 -29.17 6.25 -15.45
C LEU A 128 -27.84 6.14 -16.21
N ARG A 129 -27.64 5.05 -16.97
CA ARG A 129 -26.46 4.87 -17.82
C ARG A 129 -26.34 5.98 -18.87
N VAL A 130 -27.42 6.38 -19.50
CA VAL A 130 -27.42 7.49 -20.47
C VAL A 130 -27.18 8.82 -19.77
N LEU A 131 -27.83 9.07 -18.64
CA LEU A 131 -27.73 10.33 -17.91
C LEU A 131 -26.35 10.53 -17.26
N SER A 132 -25.69 9.46 -16.81
CA SER A 132 -24.35 9.54 -16.20
C SER A 132 -23.23 9.70 -17.23
N LYS A 133 -23.45 9.33 -18.47
CA LYS A 133 -22.46 9.27 -19.54
C LYS A 133 -21.60 10.56 -19.72
N PRO A 134 -22.15 11.77 -19.62
CA PRO A 134 -21.35 12.99 -19.75
C PRO A 134 -20.31 13.21 -18.63
N VAL A 135 -20.53 12.60 -17.46
CA VAL A 135 -19.63 12.72 -16.28
C VAL A 135 -18.84 11.44 -16.09
N MET A 136 -19.49 10.29 -16.16
CA MET A 136 -18.88 8.97 -15.96
C MET A 136 -19.39 8.00 -17.03
N ASP A 137 -18.65 7.87 -18.13
CA ASP A 137 -18.92 6.91 -19.19
C ASP A 137 -18.27 5.57 -18.86
N LEU A 138 -18.99 4.71 -18.13
CA LEU A 138 -18.48 3.39 -17.74
C LEU A 138 -18.14 2.51 -18.95
N ASP A 139 -18.82 2.65 -20.08
CA ASP A 139 -18.48 1.93 -21.31
C ASP A 139 -17.10 2.31 -21.85
N LYS A 140 -16.73 3.59 -21.77
CA LYS A 140 -15.42 4.09 -22.19
C LYS A 140 -14.34 3.76 -21.16
N ILE A 141 -14.64 3.95 -19.88
CA ILE A 141 -13.69 3.78 -18.77
C ILE A 141 -13.24 2.32 -18.62
N THR A 142 -14.16 1.36 -18.84
CA THR A 142 -13.87 -0.07 -18.73
C THR A 142 -13.54 -0.72 -20.08
N ALA A 143 -13.50 0.05 -21.18
CA ALA A 143 -13.06 -0.47 -22.48
C ALA A 143 -11.63 -1.02 -22.39
N THR A 144 -11.39 -2.14 -23.06
CA THR A 144 -10.13 -2.88 -23.01
C THR A 144 -9.77 -3.40 -24.40
N ALA A 145 -8.68 -4.16 -24.52
CA ALA A 145 -8.26 -4.72 -25.80
C ALA A 145 -9.33 -5.62 -26.44
N SER A 146 -9.99 -6.45 -25.65
CA SER A 146 -11.09 -7.32 -26.10
C SER A 146 -12.07 -7.58 -24.97
N PRO A 147 -13.33 -7.94 -25.23
CA PRO A 147 -14.30 -8.27 -24.19
C PRO A 147 -13.74 -9.27 -23.18
N SER A 148 -13.72 -8.89 -21.93
CA SER A 148 -13.12 -9.70 -20.85
C SER A 148 -13.80 -9.41 -19.51
N PRO A 149 -13.69 -10.32 -18.51
CA PRO A 149 -14.27 -10.08 -17.19
C PRO A 149 -13.66 -8.83 -16.55
N ASN A 150 -14.47 -7.96 -15.95
CA ASN A 150 -13.96 -6.90 -15.10
C ASN A 150 -13.26 -7.51 -13.88
N ARG A 151 -12.17 -6.89 -13.42
CA ARG A 151 -11.38 -7.40 -12.29
C ARG A 151 -12.20 -7.47 -10.99
N TRP A 152 -13.14 -6.57 -10.79
CA TRP A 152 -13.83 -6.33 -9.53
C TRP A 152 -15.30 -6.73 -9.50
N SER A 153 -15.96 -6.84 -10.66
CA SER A 153 -17.38 -7.16 -10.73
C SER A 153 -17.72 -7.96 -11.99
N ASP A 154 -18.47 -9.03 -11.81
CA ASP A 154 -19.03 -9.81 -12.92
C ASP A 154 -20.27 -9.14 -13.57
N LYS A 155 -20.82 -8.10 -12.90
CA LYS A 155 -22.01 -7.38 -13.36
C LYS A 155 -21.70 -6.24 -14.34
N LEU A 156 -20.41 -5.93 -14.53
CA LEU A 156 -19.95 -4.87 -15.43
C LEU A 156 -19.02 -5.47 -16.49
N PRO A 157 -19.53 -5.79 -17.69
CA PRO A 157 -18.70 -6.30 -18.77
C PRO A 157 -17.79 -5.21 -19.33
N SER A 158 -16.61 -5.61 -19.80
CA SER A 158 -15.73 -4.76 -20.60
C SER A 158 -16.01 -4.98 -22.09
N ARG A 159 -15.96 -3.91 -22.89
CA ARG A 159 -16.03 -3.99 -24.36
C ARG A 159 -14.67 -3.77 -25.01
N GLU A 160 -14.59 -4.12 -26.27
CA GLU A 160 -13.45 -3.78 -27.10
C GLU A 160 -13.37 -2.25 -27.33
N MET A 161 -12.18 -1.69 -27.19
CA MET A 161 -11.87 -0.29 -27.49
C MET A 161 -11.82 -0.08 -29.01
N THR A 162 -12.43 0.99 -29.52
CA THR A 162 -12.37 1.29 -30.96
C THR A 162 -11.03 1.92 -31.34
N LYS A 163 -10.70 1.90 -32.63
CA LYS A 163 -9.45 2.51 -33.14
C LYS A 163 -9.46 4.03 -32.98
N GLU A 164 -10.61 4.65 -33.09
CA GLU A 164 -10.80 6.08 -32.86
C GLU A 164 -10.52 6.43 -31.40
N GLU A 165 -11.00 5.62 -30.45
CA GLU A 165 -10.69 5.79 -29.03
C GLU A 165 -9.19 5.61 -28.75
N ILE A 166 -8.53 4.62 -29.35
CA ILE A 166 -7.07 4.44 -29.24
C ILE A 166 -6.36 5.70 -29.71
N GLN A 167 -6.74 6.25 -30.86
CA GLN A 167 -6.14 7.49 -31.41
C GLN A 167 -6.39 8.70 -30.51
N GLU A 168 -7.59 8.85 -29.90
CA GLU A 168 -7.88 9.91 -28.94
C GLU A 168 -6.93 9.87 -27.75
N PHE A 169 -6.62 8.66 -27.23
CA PHE A 169 -5.65 8.50 -26.13
C PHE A 169 -4.23 8.89 -26.56
N ILE A 170 -3.75 8.39 -27.72
CA ILE A 170 -2.43 8.75 -28.29
C ILE A 170 -2.29 10.26 -28.40
N ASP A 171 -3.29 10.93 -28.99
CA ASP A 171 -3.32 12.38 -29.12
C ASP A 171 -3.28 13.11 -27.78
N SER A 172 -3.99 12.58 -26.78
CA SER A 172 -4.02 13.19 -25.45
C SER A 172 -2.69 13.02 -24.73
N PHE A 173 -1.99 11.89 -24.86
CA PHE A 173 -0.62 11.71 -24.36
C PHE A 173 0.33 12.76 -24.97
N ALA A 174 0.31 12.93 -26.28
CA ALA A 174 1.16 13.91 -26.98
C ALA A 174 0.88 15.35 -26.51
N LYS A 175 -0.40 15.74 -26.47
CA LYS A 175 -0.83 17.09 -26.06
C LYS A 175 -0.52 17.36 -24.59
N SER A 176 -0.80 16.41 -23.69
CA SER A 176 -0.52 16.54 -22.26
C SER A 176 1.00 16.61 -22.00
N SER A 177 1.80 15.76 -22.64
CA SER A 177 3.26 15.78 -22.53
C SER A 177 3.86 17.08 -23.02
N LYS A 178 3.34 17.66 -24.10
CA LYS A 178 3.77 18.98 -24.59
C LYS A 178 3.51 20.08 -23.56
N LEU A 179 2.33 20.10 -22.95
CA LEU A 179 1.98 21.06 -21.91
C LEU A 179 2.82 20.89 -20.64
N LEU A 180 3.13 19.64 -20.24
CA LEU A 180 4.04 19.35 -19.14
C LEU A 180 5.47 19.85 -19.43
N LYS A 181 5.99 19.57 -20.63
CA LYS A 181 7.30 20.10 -21.06
C LYS A 181 7.32 21.62 -21.01
N ASP A 182 6.29 22.29 -21.55
CA ASP A 182 6.19 23.75 -21.57
C ASP A 182 6.07 24.35 -20.16
N ALA A 183 5.52 23.59 -19.19
CA ALA A 183 5.49 23.95 -17.78
C ALA A 183 6.83 23.70 -17.05
N GLY A 184 7.85 23.15 -17.73
CA GLY A 184 9.18 22.92 -17.17
C GLY A 184 9.42 21.54 -16.56
N VAL A 185 8.54 20.57 -16.81
CA VAL A 185 8.75 19.18 -16.37
C VAL A 185 9.89 18.54 -17.15
N ASP A 186 10.78 17.79 -16.48
CA ASP A 186 12.00 17.25 -17.06
C ASP A 186 11.77 16.04 -18.00
N GLY A 187 10.65 15.31 -17.84
CA GLY A 187 10.27 14.18 -18.68
C GLY A 187 8.88 13.66 -18.31
N VAL A 188 8.44 12.61 -18.99
CA VAL A 188 7.19 11.91 -18.66
C VAL A 188 7.43 10.40 -18.54
N GLU A 189 6.60 9.74 -17.75
CA GLU A 189 6.52 8.29 -17.72
C GLU A 189 5.17 7.84 -18.27
N VAL A 190 5.17 6.92 -19.22
CA VAL A 190 3.95 6.27 -19.70
C VAL A 190 3.60 5.13 -18.75
N HIS A 191 2.45 5.20 -18.14
CA HIS A 191 1.85 4.12 -17.35
C HIS A 191 0.75 3.44 -18.19
N ALA A 192 0.74 2.20 -18.55
CA ALA A 192 1.86 1.32 -18.44
C ALA A 192 1.59 0.04 -19.20
N VAL A 193 2.62 -0.53 -19.64
CA VAL A 193 2.72 -1.96 -19.90
C VAL A 193 3.03 -2.64 -18.57
N HIS A 194 2.10 -2.52 -17.61
CA HIS A 194 2.33 -2.78 -16.19
C HIS A 194 1.01 -3.04 -15.44
N GLU A 195 1.01 -3.97 -14.51
CA GLU A 195 -0.06 -4.31 -13.56
C GLU A 195 -1.44 -4.62 -14.18
N GLY A 196 -1.53 -4.92 -15.46
CA GLY A 196 -2.81 -5.14 -16.12
C GLY A 196 -3.66 -3.87 -16.28
N TYR A 197 -3.03 -2.68 -16.33
CA TYR A 197 -3.65 -1.43 -16.79
C TYR A 197 -3.99 -1.47 -18.28
N LEU A 198 -4.66 -0.47 -18.81
CA LEU A 198 -5.21 -0.53 -20.16
C LEU A 198 -4.15 -0.88 -21.23
N LEU A 199 -2.97 -0.26 -21.21
CA LEU A 199 -1.92 -0.59 -22.18
C LEU A 199 -1.42 -2.03 -22.03
N ASP A 200 -1.28 -2.51 -20.79
CA ASP A 200 -0.88 -3.89 -20.52
C ASP A 200 -1.95 -4.90 -20.98
N GLN A 201 -3.23 -4.55 -20.88
CA GLN A 201 -4.32 -5.38 -21.40
C GLN A 201 -4.22 -5.60 -22.92
N PHE A 202 -3.63 -4.67 -23.66
CA PHE A 202 -3.32 -4.84 -25.07
C PHE A 202 -2.16 -5.82 -25.29
N THR A 203 -1.15 -5.85 -24.41
CA THR A 203 0.03 -6.71 -24.54
C THR A 203 -0.25 -8.17 -24.13
N LEU A 204 -1.12 -8.38 -23.14
CA LEU A 204 -1.42 -9.69 -22.56
C LEU A 204 -2.32 -10.51 -23.48
N HIS A 205 -1.78 -11.56 -24.08
CA HIS A 205 -2.50 -12.34 -25.09
C HIS A 205 -3.75 -13.07 -24.53
N TYR A 206 -3.80 -13.36 -23.22
CA TYR A 206 -5.01 -13.93 -22.61
C TYR A 206 -6.15 -12.94 -22.51
N VAL A 207 -5.86 -11.63 -22.52
CA VAL A 207 -6.85 -10.53 -22.56
C VAL A 207 -7.10 -10.08 -23.99
N ASN A 208 -6.04 -9.86 -24.79
CA ASN A 208 -6.13 -9.33 -26.15
C ASN A 208 -6.42 -10.43 -27.17
N LYS A 209 -7.63 -10.46 -27.71
CA LYS A 209 -8.12 -11.37 -28.74
C LYS A 209 -8.42 -10.64 -30.06
N ARG A 210 -7.90 -9.40 -30.22
CA ARG A 210 -8.11 -8.62 -31.45
C ARG A 210 -7.50 -9.28 -32.68
N THR A 211 -8.12 -9.05 -33.83
CA THR A 211 -7.67 -9.55 -35.13
C THR A 211 -7.20 -8.42 -36.05
N ASP A 212 -7.21 -7.18 -35.58
CA ASP A 212 -6.69 -6.02 -36.28
C ASP A 212 -5.20 -5.76 -35.95
N GLU A 213 -4.68 -4.59 -36.35
CA GLU A 213 -3.29 -4.18 -36.15
C GLU A 213 -2.87 -3.99 -34.68
N TYR A 214 -3.80 -4.07 -33.72
CA TYR A 214 -3.53 -4.02 -32.29
C TYR A 214 -3.59 -5.41 -31.62
N GLY A 215 -3.70 -6.51 -32.38
CA GLY A 215 -3.78 -7.86 -31.84
C GLY A 215 -2.96 -8.87 -32.63
N GLY A 216 -2.89 -10.09 -32.12
CA GLY A 216 -2.15 -11.20 -32.73
C GLY A 216 -0.65 -11.19 -32.39
N SER A 217 0.23 -10.72 -33.28
CA SER A 217 1.68 -10.74 -33.07
C SER A 217 2.12 -9.86 -31.88
N LEU A 218 3.32 -10.08 -31.38
CA LEU A 218 3.91 -9.27 -30.31
C LEU A 218 3.91 -7.78 -30.70
N GLU A 219 4.41 -7.44 -31.89
CA GLU A 219 4.51 -6.06 -32.37
C GLU A 219 3.14 -5.38 -32.40
N ASN A 220 2.11 -6.09 -32.80
CA ASN A 220 0.75 -5.58 -32.82
C ASN A 220 0.20 -5.35 -31.42
N ARG A 221 0.41 -6.29 -30.51
CA ARG A 221 -0.03 -6.17 -29.12
C ARG A 221 0.65 -5.02 -28.38
N TYR A 222 1.91 -4.72 -28.70
CA TYR A 222 2.68 -3.61 -28.12
C TYR A 222 2.57 -2.29 -28.91
N ARG A 223 1.90 -2.30 -30.07
CA ARG A 223 1.72 -1.15 -30.97
C ARG A 223 1.19 0.08 -30.27
N PHE A 224 0.17 -0.05 -29.43
CA PHE A 224 -0.44 1.09 -28.75
C PHE A 224 0.60 1.84 -27.88
N ALA A 225 1.39 1.12 -27.09
CA ALA A 225 2.47 1.73 -26.30
C ALA A 225 3.56 2.35 -27.18
N ALA A 226 3.91 1.73 -28.31
CA ALA A 226 4.89 2.24 -29.27
C ALA A 226 4.40 3.52 -30.00
N GLU A 227 3.14 3.60 -30.36
CA GLU A 227 2.54 4.79 -30.98
C GLU A 227 2.47 5.97 -30.02
N ILE A 228 2.20 5.71 -28.72
CA ILE A 228 2.21 6.76 -27.68
C ILE A 228 3.59 7.41 -27.58
N VAL A 229 4.67 6.63 -27.44
CA VAL A 229 6.01 7.23 -27.31
C VAL A 229 6.42 8.00 -28.58
N LYS A 230 6.09 7.48 -29.77
CA LYS A 230 6.35 8.19 -31.03
C LYS A 230 5.59 9.52 -31.10
N ALA A 231 4.32 9.55 -30.70
CA ALA A 231 3.50 10.76 -30.66
C ALA A 231 4.04 11.79 -29.65
N ILE A 232 4.48 11.35 -28.46
CA ILE A 232 5.12 12.23 -27.47
C ILE A 232 6.43 12.81 -28.05
N LYS A 233 7.29 11.98 -28.64
CA LYS A 233 8.55 12.43 -29.26
C LYS A 233 8.31 13.40 -30.39
N ALA A 234 7.29 13.19 -31.21
CA ALA A 234 6.91 14.12 -32.28
C ALA A 234 6.45 15.49 -31.72
N ALA A 235 5.68 15.50 -30.65
CA ALA A 235 5.16 16.73 -30.03
C ALA A 235 6.20 17.48 -29.18
N CYS A 236 7.06 16.74 -28.48
CA CYS A 236 8.01 17.29 -27.51
C CYS A 236 9.45 17.40 -28.05
N GLY A 237 9.75 16.79 -29.18
CA GLY A 237 11.10 16.64 -29.72
C GLY A 237 11.80 15.37 -29.24
N PRO A 238 12.80 14.87 -30.00
CA PRO A 238 13.45 13.58 -29.76
C PRO A 238 14.23 13.52 -28.44
N ASP A 239 14.68 14.65 -27.94
CA ASP A 239 15.49 14.76 -26.73
C ASP A 239 14.67 14.80 -25.42
N PHE A 240 13.34 14.95 -25.51
CA PHE A 240 12.48 14.93 -24.32
C PHE A 240 12.33 13.50 -23.80
N PRO A 241 12.79 13.18 -22.56
CA PRO A 241 12.80 11.81 -22.08
C PRO A 241 11.39 11.26 -21.86
N VAL A 242 11.20 10.01 -22.27
CA VAL A 242 9.98 9.24 -22.05
C VAL A 242 10.33 7.91 -21.37
N SER A 243 9.98 7.78 -20.13
CA SER A 243 10.07 6.52 -19.38
C SER A 243 8.85 5.64 -19.62
N LEU A 244 8.97 4.34 -19.41
CA LEU A 244 7.87 3.39 -19.39
C LEU A 244 7.84 2.65 -18.06
N ARG A 245 6.68 2.63 -17.40
CA ARG A 245 6.42 1.69 -16.30
C ARG A 245 6.15 0.32 -16.90
N TYR A 246 6.92 -0.71 -16.50
CA TYR A 246 6.97 -2.01 -17.16
C TYR A 246 6.96 -3.17 -16.17
N SER A 247 5.98 -4.08 -16.27
CA SER A 247 6.04 -5.36 -15.58
C SER A 247 6.82 -6.37 -16.39
N VAL A 248 7.91 -6.89 -15.81
CA VAL A 248 8.79 -7.86 -16.49
C VAL A 248 8.05 -9.17 -16.67
N VAL A 249 7.50 -9.74 -15.61
CA VAL A 249 6.69 -10.97 -15.64
C VAL A 249 5.33 -10.71 -15.02
N SER A 250 4.27 -11.19 -15.65
CA SER A 250 2.90 -10.94 -15.19
C SER A 250 2.54 -11.65 -13.90
N LYS A 251 3.19 -12.78 -13.58
CA LYS A 251 2.98 -13.58 -12.37
C LYS A 251 1.53 -14.03 -12.19
N THR A 252 0.84 -14.38 -13.28
CA THR A 252 -0.58 -14.72 -13.28
C THR A 252 -0.87 -16.07 -13.95
N LYS A 253 -1.82 -16.82 -13.37
CA LYS A 253 -2.39 -18.05 -13.94
C LYS A 253 -3.63 -17.79 -14.80
N GLY A 254 -4.06 -16.52 -14.90
CA GLY A 254 -5.24 -16.07 -15.63
C GLY A 254 -6.04 -15.00 -14.88
N PHE A 255 -7.28 -14.80 -15.30
CA PHE A 255 -8.14 -13.81 -14.65
C PHE A 255 -8.32 -14.07 -13.15
N ARG A 256 -7.98 -13.07 -12.34
CA ARG A 256 -8.12 -13.07 -10.88
C ARG A 256 -7.31 -14.15 -10.15
N GLN A 257 -6.27 -14.70 -10.77
CA GLN A 257 -5.45 -15.77 -10.23
C GLN A 257 -3.98 -15.41 -10.34
N GLY A 258 -3.37 -15.03 -9.23
CA GLY A 258 -1.93 -14.79 -9.15
C GLY A 258 -1.14 -16.08 -8.94
N ALA A 259 0.16 -16.03 -9.19
CA ALA A 259 1.12 -17.07 -8.83
C ALA A 259 1.94 -16.60 -7.62
N LEU A 260 2.03 -17.43 -6.59
CA LEU A 260 2.78 -17.13 -5.38
C LEU A 260 4.30 -17.29 -5.56
N PRO A 261 5.12 -16.60 -4.75
CA PRO A 261 6.56 -16.85 -4.76
C PRO A 261 6.89 -18.33 -4.49
N GLY A 262 7.65 -18.96 -5.41
CA GLY A 262 8.02 -20.36 -5.31
C GLY A 262 6.95 -21.37 -5.75
N GLU A 263 5.79 -20.91 -6.23
CA GLU A 263 4.79 -21.76 -6.85
C GLU A 263 5.25 -22.18 -8.27
N ASP A 264 5.09 -23.44 -8.60
CA ASP A 264 5.24 -23.93 -9.98
C ASP A 264 3.94 -23.72 -10.75
N TYR A 265 3.98 -22.94 -11.83
CA TYR A 265 2.78 -22.54 -12.57
C TYR A 265 3.09 -22.27 -14.05
N VAL A 266 2.07 -22.28 -14.87
CA VAL A 266 2.15 -21.84 -16.27
C VAL A 266 1.74 -20.36 -16.33
N GLU A 267 2.66 -19.49 -16.80
CA GLU A 267 2.36 -18.07 -16.97
C GLU A 267 1.31 -17.85 -18.07
N ALA A 268 0.19 -17.24 -17.72
CA ALA A 268 -0.86 -16.92 -18.66
C ALA A 268 -0.65 -15.55 -19.35
N GLY A 269 0.12 -14.67 -18.73
CA GLY A 269 0.43 -13.33 -19.21
C GLY A 269 1.75 -13.26 -19.96
N ARG A 270 2.55 -12.23 -19.63
CA ARG A 270 3.91 -12.05 -20.15
C ARG A 270 4.88 -12.89 -19.34
N ASP A 271 5.54 -13.84 -19.98
CA ASP A 271 6.68 -14.57 -19.42
C ASP A 271 8.01 -13.85 -19.68
N MET A 272 9.11 -14.43 -19.21
CA MET A 272 10.44 -13.84 -19.40
C MET A 272 10.86 -13.81 -20.87
N ALA A 273 10.56 -14.85 -21.64
CA ALA A 273 10.95 -14.93 -23.06
C ALA A 273 10.24 -13.85 -23.90
N GLU A 274 8.95 -13.62 -23.66
CA GLU A 274 8.24 -12.49 -24.29
C GLU A 274 8.81 -11.16 -23.80
N SER A 275 9.15 -11.06 -22.51
CA SER A 275 9.64 -9.82 -21.91
C SER A 275 10.97 -9.35 -22.49
N GLU A 276 11.90 -10.28 -22.78
CA GLU A 276 13.18 -9.99 -23.44
C GLU A 276 12.98 -9.28 -24.79
N ILE A 277 12.10 -9.82 -25.62
CA ILE A 277 11.77 -9.26 -26.93
C ILE A 277 11.02 -7.94 -26.80
N ALA A 278 10.05 -7.89 -25.89
CA ALA A 278 9.20 -6.71 -25.68
C ALA A 278 9.99 -5.52 -25.15
N ALA A 279 10.90 -5.72 -24.19
CA ALA A 279 11.74 -4.66 -23.65
C ALA A 279 12.60 -4.00 -24.75
N LYS A 280 13.22 -4.81 -25.60
CA LYS A 280 14.00 -4.33 -26.76
C LYS A 280 13.12 -3.61 -27.78
N PHE A 281 11.94 -4.15 -28.12
CA PHE A 281 10.98 -3.52 -29.02
C PHE A 281 10.54 -2.14 -28.50
N LEU A 282 10.27 -2.00 -27.21
CA LEU A 282 9.84 -0.76 -26.58
C LEU A 282 10.99 0.28 -26.55
N GLN A 283 12.22 -0.15 -26.26
CA GLN A 283 13.40 0.70 -26.42
C GLN A 283 13.51 1.24 -27.87
N ASP A 284 13.41 0.36 -28.86
CA ASP A 284 13.54 0.72 -30.28
C ASP A 284 12.37 1.57 -30.77
N ALA A 285 11.21 1.50 -30.11
CA ALA A 285 10.08 2.41 -30.35
C ALA A 285 10.33 3.84 -29.88
N GLY A 286 11.29 4.06 -28.93
CA GLY A 286 11.70 5.40 -28.49
C GLY A 286 11.60 5.68 -26.99
N TYR A 287 11.35 4.67 -26.15
CA TYR A 287 11.45 4.83 -24.69
C TYR A 287 12.91 5.01 -24.25
N ASP A 288 13.14 5.89 -23.26
CA ASP A 288 14.48 6.25 -22.78
C ASP A 288 14.83 5.60 -21.43
N MET A 289 13.87 4.95 -20.76
CA MET A 289 14.04 4.25 -19.49
C MET A 289 12.92 3.23 -19.27
N LEU A 290 13.24 2.11 -18.64
CA LEU A 290 12.25 1.17 -18.10
C LEU A 290 12.23 1.27 -16.57
N ASN A 291 11.07 1.56 -15.99
CA ASN A 291 10.82 1.53 -14.56
C ASN A 291 10.07 0.24 -14.24
N CYS A 292 10.78 -0.76 -13.71
CA CYS A 292 10.38 -2.16 -13.72
C CYS A 292 9.91 -2.69 -12.37
N ASP A 293 8.98 -3.63 -12.44
CA ASP A 293 8.60 -4.57 -11.38
C ASP A 293 7.97 -5.83 -12.00
N ASN A 294 7.15 -6.57 -11.24
CA ASN A 294 6.39 -7.72 -11.71
C ASN A 294 4.91 -7.61 -11.32
N GLY A 295 4.09 -8.45 -11.92
CA GLY A 295 2.70 -8.64 -11.53
C GLY A 295 1.68 -7.93 -12.41
N THR A 296 0.43 -8.28 -12.16
CA THR A 296 -0.76 -7.66 -12.71
C THR A 296 -1.80 -7.47 -11.62
N TYR A 297 -2.90 -6.79 -11.89
CA TYR A 297 -4.04 -6.75 -10.97
C TYR A 297 -4.69 -8.12 -10.72
N ASP A 298 -4.42 -9.10 -11.56
CA ASP A 298 -4.81 -10.49 -11.33
C ASP A 298 -3.87 -11.18 -10.35
N ALA A 299 -2.62 -10.67 -10.19
CA ALA A 299 -1.59 -11.09 -9.23
C ALA A 299 -1.28 -9.96 -8.23
N TRP A 300 -2.27 -9.47 -7.50
CA TRP A 300 -2.29 -8.22 -6.75
C TRP A 300 -1.15 -8.03 -5.75
N TYR A 301 -0.70 -9.10 -5.10
CA TYR A 301 0.40 -9.06 -4.13
C TYR A 301 1.80 -8.95 -4.75
N TRP A 302 1.95 -9.13 -6.07
CA TRP A 302 3.18 -8.78 -6.78
C TRP A 302 3.23 -7.30 -7.12
N ALA A 303 2.12 -6.76 -7.62
CA ALA A 303 2.00 -5.35 -7.90
C ALA A 303 2.16 -4.47 -6.65
N HIS A 304 1.68 -4.96 -5.51
CA HIS A 304 1.71 -4.26 -4.22
C HIS A 304 2.22 -5.19 -3.11
N PRO A 305 3.54 -5.48 -3.05
CA PRO A 305 4.08 -6.50 -2.18
C PRO A 305 3.78 -6.25 -0.68
N PRO A 306 2.99 -7.13 -0.03
CA PRO A 306 2.72 -7.09 1.41
C PRO A 306 3.89 -7.62 2.24
N VAL A 307 3.70 -7.66 3.56
CA VAL A 307 4.73 -8.11 4.50
C VAL A 307 5.17 -9.57 4.27
N TYR A 308 4.30 -10.40 3.73
CA TYR A 308 4.56 -11.83 3.45
C TYR A 308 5.44 -12.06 2.22
N MET A 309 5.51 -11.10 1.30
CA MET A 309 6.36 -11.22 0.11
C MET A 309 7.85 -11.10 0.47
N PRO A 310 8.76 -11.75 -0.27
CA PRO A 310 10.20 -11.60 -0.06
C PRO A 310 10.67 -10.15 -0.22
N GLU A 311 11.74 -9.78 0.47
CA GLU A 311 12.48 -8.55 0.14
C GLU A 311 13.08 -8.66 -1.26
N ASN A 312 13.15 -7.53 -1.96
CA ASN A 312 13.70 -7.45 -3.33
C ASN A 312 12.99 -8.39 -4.33
N CYS A 313 11.69 -8.64 -4.12
CA CYS A 313 10.93 -9.69 -4.81
C CYS A 313 10.89 -9.56 -6.35
N ASN A 314 11.24 -8.39 -6.90
CA ASN A 314 11.26 -8.14 -8.33
C ASN A 314 12.69 -8.07 -8.92
N LEU A 315 13.72 -8.09 -8.07
CA LEU A 315 15.07 -7.72 -8.46
C LEU A 315 15.66 -8.67 -9.50
N ALA A 316 15.51 -9.98 -9.31
CA ALA A 316 16.12 -10.99 -10.17
C ALA A 316 15.65 -10.88 -11.63
N GLU A 317 14.34 -10.73 -11.85
CA GLU A 317 13.76 -10.57 -13.18
C GLU A 317 14.17 -9.24 -13.83
N VAL A 318 14.24 -8.18 -13.03
CA VAL A 318 14.62 -6.84 -13.52
C VAL A 318 16.11 -6.79 -13.88
N GLU A 319 17.00 -7.38 -13.08
CA GLU A 319 18.43 -7.55 -13.43
C GLU A 319 18.61 -8.35 -14.73
N HIS A 320 17.77 -9.36 -14.94
CA HIS A 320 17.81 -10.14 -16.17
C HIS A 320 17.47 -9.28 -17.40
N ILE A 321 16.37 -8.50 -17.32
CA ILE A 321 15.94 -7.63 -18.43
C ILE A 321 16.97 -6.53 -18.75
N LYS A 322 17.74 -6.07 -17.78
CA LYS A 322 18.82 -5.10 -18.02
C LYS A 322 19.82 -5.57 -19.07
N ASN A 323 20.00 -6.88 -19.26
CA ASN A 323 20.91 -7.43 -20.27
C ASN A 323 20.37 -7.32 -21.70
N PHE A 324 19.11 -7.01 -21.91
CA PHE A 324 18.43 -6.96 -23.21
C PHE A 324 18.18 -5.54 -23.72
N VAL A 325 18.49 -4.53 -22.89
CA VAL A 325 18.28 -3.12 -23.23
C VAL A 325 19.53 -2.28 -22.95
N ASP A 326 19.74 -1.24 -23.75
CA ASP A 326 20.82 -0.28 -23.56
C ASP A 326 20.39 0.94 -22.72
N ILE A 327 19.07 1.17 -22.62
CA ILE A 327 18.49 2.26 -21.82
C ILE A 327 18.54 1.93 -20.32
N PRO A 328 18.51 2.95 -19.47
CA PRO A 328 18.46 2.77 -18.03
C PRO A 328 17.27 1.93 -17.55
N VAL A 329 17.53 1.14 -16.50
CA VAL A 329 16.53 0.30 -15.84
C VAL A 329 16.49 0.61 -14.35
N VAL A 330 15.29 0.85 -13.84
CA VAL A 330 14.97 1.05 -12.41
C VAL A 330 14.18 -0.14 -11.91
N CYS A 331 14.49 -0.63 -10.71
CA CYS A 331 13.72 -1.69 -10.05
C CYS A 331 12.99 -1.15 -8.83
N ALA A 332 11.71 -1.51 -8.68
CA ALA A 332 10.91 -1.26 -7.49
C ALA A 332 10.29 -2.57 -6.95
N GLY A 333 9.91 -2.60 -5.67
CA GLY A 333 9.26 -3.74 -5.01
C GLY A 333 10.03 -4.26 -3.81
N ARG A 334 9.72 -3.75 -2.61
CA ARG A 334 10.39 -4.08 -1.35
C ARG A 334 11.93 -4.01 -1.40
N MET A 335 12.47 -3.10 -2.23
CA MET A 335 13.92 -2.91 -2.36
C MET A 335 14.56 -2.56 -1.01
N THR A 336 15.64 -3.24 -0.66
CA THR A 336 16.52 -2.86 0.44
C THR A 336 17.64 -1.96 -0.08
N LEU A 337 18.21 -1.11 0.79
CA LEU A 337 19.33 -0.25 0.39
C LEU A 337 20.57 -1.06 0.01
N ASP A 338 20.80 -2.17 0.72
CA ASP A 338 21.96 -3.03 0.47
C ASP A 338 21.88 -3.67 -0.92
N ALA A 339 20.76 -4.33 -1.26
CA ALA A 339 20.57 -4.93 -2.57
C ALA A 339 20.58 -3.87 -3.69
N ALA A 340 20.01 -2.70 -3.45
CA ALA A 340 20.04 -1.58 -4.40
C ALA A 340 21.48 -1.11 -4.67
N ALA A 341 22.29 -0.93 -3.62
CA ALA A 341 23.68 -0.50 -3.76
C ALA A 341 24.54 -1.53 -4.48
N GLU A 342 24.36 -2.82 -4.15
CA GLU A 342 25.05 -3.93 -4.79
C GLU A 342 24.71 -4.04 -6.27
N ALA A 343 23.41 -3.99 -6.62
CA ALA A 343 22.97 -4.08 -8.01
C ALA A 343 23.45 -2.90 -8.87
N VAL A 344 23.42 -1.67 -8.31
CA VAL A 344 23.96 -0.48 -8.98
C VAL A 344 25.48 -0.59 -9.15
N ALA A 345 26.22 -0.99 -8.11
CA ALA A 345 27.67 -1.16 -8.17
C ALA A 345 28.09 -2.19 -9.22
N ALA A 346 27.29 -3.25 -9.37
CA ALA A 346 27.50 -4.31 -10.35
C ALA A 346 27.03 -3.95 -11.79
N GLY A 347 26.44 -2.75 -12.00
CA GLY A 347 25.89 -2.35 -13.30
C GLY A 347 24.63 -3.10 -13.72
N LYS A 348 23.96 -3.77 -12.79
CA LYS A 348 22.73 -4.54 -13.01
C LYS A 348 21.46 -3.70 -12.94
N LEU A 349 21.55 -2.53 -12.30
CA LEU A 349 20.52 -1.49 -12.24
C LEU A 349 21.15 -0.11 -12.44
N ASP A 350 20.35 0.83 -12.96
CA ASP A 350 20.72 2.25 -13.05
C ASP A 350 20.11 3.09 -11.93
N GLY A 351 18.99 2.67 -11.37
CA GLY A 351 18.35 3.33 -10.24
C GLY A 351 17.50 2.38 -9.40
N ALA A 352 17.25 2.73 -8.16
CA ALA A 352 16.46 1.96 -7.23
C ALA A 352 15.20 2.73 -6.81
N GLY A 353 14.04 2.08 -6.99
CA GLY A 353 12.72 2.63 -6.74
C GLY A 353 12.26 2.40 -5.30
N PHE A 354 11.95 3.49 -4.61
CA PHE A 354 11.34 3.50 -3.29
C PHE A 354 10.07 4.36 -3.33
N ALA A 355 9.02 3.93 -2.63
CA ALA A 355 7.79 4.71 -2.56
C ALA A 355 7.29 4.84 -1.11
N ARG A 356 6.88 3.71 -0.51
CA ARG A 356 6.28 3.68 0.84
C ARG A 356 7.23 4.14 1.95
N ASN A 357 8.55 4.04 1.75
CA ASN A 357 9.55 4.60 2.66
C ASN A 357 9.37 6.12 2.82
N PHE A 358 9.20 6.84 1.70
CA PHE A 358 8.98 8.28 1.71
C PHE A 358 7.64 8.69 2.34
N LEU A 359 6.61 7.84 2.27
CA LEU A 359 5.35 8.10 2.99
C LEU A 359 5.50 7.93 4.50
N ALA A 360 6.24 6.92 4.93
CA ALA A 360 6.47 6.68 6.35
C ALA A 360 7.39 7.76 6.94
N ASP A 361 8.42 8.14 6.19
CA ASP A 361 9.44 9.13 6.59
C ASP A 361 10.02 9.83 5.35
N PRO A 362 9.58 11.04 4.99
CA PRO A 362 10.13 11.76 3.84
C PRO A 362 11.63 11.99 3.90
N GLU A 363 12.20 12.06 5.11
CA GLU A 363 13.62 12.30 5.37
C GLU A 363 14.46 11.02 5.40
N TRP A 364 13.86 9.84 5.16
CA TRP A 364 14.53 8.56 5.41
C TRP A 364 15.91 8.45 4.75
N PHE A 365 16.05 8.90 3.49
CA PHE A 365 17.34 8.79 2.80
C PHE A 365 18.35 9.84 3.29
N THR A 366 17.90 11.04 3.62
CA THR A 366 18.75 12.04 4.30
C THR A 366 19.30 11.50 5.62
N LYS A 367 18.46 10.82 6.42
CA LYS A 367 18.90 10.15 7.66
C LYS A 367 19.94 9.05 7.41
N VAL A 368 19.82 8.31 6.30
CA VAL A 368 20.87 7.35 5.89
C VAL A 368 22.19 8.07 5.58
N LEU A 369 22.14 9.17 4.85
CA LEU A 369 23.34 9.95 4.51
C LEU A 369 24.04 10.53 5.74
N GLU A 370 23.30 10.81 6.79
CA GLU A 370 23.78 11.41 8.06
C GLU A 370 24.10 10.37 9.14
N ASP A 371 24.13 9.07 8.82
CA ASP A 371 24.35 7.96 9.78
C ASP A 371 23.30 7.92 10.93
N ARG A 372 22.06 8.35 10.61
CA ARG A 372 20.92 8.39 11.54
C ARG A 372 19.83 7.37 11.18
N GLU A 373 20.20 6.20 10.66
CA GLU A 373 19.22 5.18 10.23
C GLU A 373 18.30 4.74 11.38
N ALA A 374 18.78 4.79 12.63
CA ALA A 374 17.98 4.47 13.80
C ALA A 374 16.86 5.50 14.07
N ASP A 375 16.89 6.69 13.45
CA ASP A 375 15.86 7.72 13.54
C ASP A 375 14.80 7.57 12.44
N ILE A 376 14.97 6.64 11.51
CA ILE A 376 14.03 6.41 10.41
C ILE A 376 12.77 5.75 10.96
N ARG A 377 11.60 6.38 10.72
CA ARG A 377 10.30 5.76 10.93
C ARG A 377 10.05 4.73 9.82
N PRO A 378 10.00 3.43 10.13
CA PRO A 378 9.94 2.42 9.08
C PRO A 378 8.54 2.29 8.46
N CYS A 379 8.48 2.02 7.16
CA CYS A 379 7.27 1.49 6.54
C CYS A 379 7.06 0.04 6.99
N ILE A 380 5.88 -0.28 7.52
CA ILE A 380 5.52 -1.61 8.03
C ILE A 380 4.78 -2.49 7.01
N LEU A 381 4.68 -2.08 5.76
CA LEU A 381 4.08 -2.83 4.65
C LEU A 381 2.59 -3.22 4.87
N CYS A 382 1.87 -2.43 5.65
CA CYS A 382 0.46 -2.69 6.02
C CYS A 382 -0.56 -2.29 4.95
N HIS A 383 -0.21 -1.42 4.01
CA HIS A 383 -1.07 -0.82 2.98
C HIS A 383 -2.29 -0.02 3.50
N ASN A 384 -2.46 0.14 4.79
CA ASN A 384 -3.69 0.71 5.37
C ASN A 384 -3.89 2.21 5.12
N GLY A 385 -2.81 3.00 5.13
CA GLY A 385 -2.88 4.44 4.90
C GLY A 385 -2.59 4.84 3.45
N CYS A 386 -1.75 4.11 2.77
CA CYS A 386 -1.38 4.41 1.39
C CYS A 386 -2.39 3.82 0.41
N PHE A 387 -2.27 2.54 0.10
CA PHE A 387 -2.97 1.91 -1.00
C PHE A 387 -4.47 1.72 -0.72
N ASN A 388 -4.83 1.33 0.50
CA ASN A 388 -6.22 1.08 0.86
C ASN A 388 -7.08 2.35 0.96
N MET A 389 -6.45 3.53 1.10
CA MET A 389 -7.18 4.81 1.14
C MET A 389 -7.34 5.44 -0.25
N CYS A 390 -6.32 5.41 -1.09
CA CYS A 390 -6.38 6.02 -2.41
C CYS A 390 -7.00 5.11 -3.48
N HIS A 391 -7.18 3.83 -3.21
CA HIS A 391 -7.84 2.88 -4.12
C HIS A 391 -9.05 2.23 -3.46
N TYR A 392 -10.24 2.69 -3.84
CA TYR A 392 -11.48 2.03 -3.46
C TYR A 392 -11.61 0.69 -4.18
N LYS A 393 -11.77 -0.39 -3.41
CA LYS A 393 -11.86 -1.77 -3.93
C LYS A 393 -13.18 -2.47 -3.55
N GLY A 394 -14.28 -1.72 -3.54
CA GLY A 394 -15.59 -2.26 -3.20
C GLY A 394 -15.83 -2.49 -1.71
N VAL A 395 -14.81 -2.44 -0.87
CA VAL A 395 -14.91 -2.56 0.58
C VAL A 395 -14.66 -1.20 1.23
N PRO A 396 -15.68 -0.54 1.79
CA PRO A 396 -15.51 0.76 2.43
C PRO A 396 -14.52 0.65 3.60
N ASN A 397 -13.66 1.66 3.70
CA ASN A 397 -12.80 1.81 4.86
C ASN A 397 -13.60 2.50 5.97
N ASP A 398 -14.26 1.71 6.84
CA ASP A 398 -15.18 2.23 7.86
C ASP A 398 -14.50 2.67 9.17
N GLN A 399 -13.29 3.15 9.08
CA GLN A 399 -12.55 3.61 10.27
C GLN A 399 -12.82 5.08 10.55
N ASP A 400 -13.98 5.56 10.78
CA ASP A 400 -14.42 6.90 11.25
C ASP A 400 -13.47 8.11 11.02
N LEU A 401 -12.35 7.89 10.38
CA LEU A 401 -11.37 8.87 9.98
C LEU A 401 -11.84 9.43 8.65
N SER A 402 -12.52 10.56 8.69
CA SER A 402 -13.16 11.25 7.57
C SER A 402 -12.18 11.79 6.54
N ASP A 403 -11.05 11.09 6.36
CA ASP A 403 -10.02 11.61 5.52
C ASP A 403 -10.14 11.14 4.07
N SER A 404 -9.58 11.94 3.19
CA SER A 404 -9.83 11.93 1.77
C SER A 404 -9.59 10.56 1.11
N LEU A 405 -10.43 10.24 0.16
CA LEU A 405 -10.27 9.12 -0.78
C LEU A 405 -9.24 9.42 -1.89
N HIS A 406 -8.66 10.63 -1.90
CA HIS A 406 -7.91 11.16 -3.04
C HIS A 406 -6.41 10.88 -2.93
N LEU A 407 -5.76 11.40 -1.90
CA LEU A 407 -4.33 11.24 -1.72
C LEU A 407 -3.97 10.04 -0.85
N ALA A 408 -2.80 9.47 -1.06
CA ALA A 408 -2.24 8.47 -0.18
C ALA A 408 -1.97 9.06 1.20
N ARG A 409 -2.09 8.22 2.24
CA ARG A 409 -1.76 8.53 3.62
C ARG A 409 -0.81 7.46 4.15
N CYS A 410 -0.33 7.63 5.38
CA CYS A 410 0.47 6.60 6.03
C CYS A 410 -0.11 6.21 7.38
N ALA A 411 -0.18 4.92 7.66
CA ALA A 411 -0.69 4.41 8.94
C ALA A 411 0.19 4.82 10.12
N VAL A 412 1.50 4.91 9.92
CA VAL A 412 2.49 5.23 10.96
C VAL A 412 2.92 6.70 10.96
N ASN A 413 2.49 7.47 9.95
CA ASN A 413 2.78 8.90 9.83
C ASN A 413 1.48 9.69 9.61
N ALA A 414 0.90 10.16 10.70
CA ALA A 414 -0.39 10.86 10.67
C ALA A 414 -0.33 12.20 9.92
N GLU A 415 0.83 12.82 9.76
CA GLU A 415 0.99 14.11 9.08
C GLU A 415 0.99 13.98 7.55
N MET A 416 1.22 12.76 7.02
CA MET A 416 1.45 12.55 5.60
C MET A 416 0.27 13.01 4.73
N MET A 417 0.50 14.04 3.91
CA MET A 417 -0.46 14.69 3.02
C MET A 417 -1.75 15.16 3.70
N GLN A 418 -1.67 15.58 4.96
CA GLN A 418 -2.78 16.20 5.72
C GLN A 418 -2.28 17.35 6.61
N TRP A 419 -1.36 18.13 6.11
CA TRP A 419 -0.70 19.21 6.85
C TRP A 419 -1.60 20.39 7.18
N ASP A 420 -2.78 20.49 6.61
CA ASP A 420 -3.84 21.41 6.97
C ASP A 420 -4.52 21.03 8.31
N LYS A 421 -4.60 19.73 8.60
CA LYS A 421 -5.21 19.16 9.81
C LYS A 421 -4.19 18.67 10.83
N HIS A 422 -3.16 17.99 10.36
CA HIS A 422 -2.15 17.33 11.17
C HIS A 422 -0.79 18.02 10.96
N TYR A 423 -0.51 19.03 11.76
CA TYR A 423 0.80 19.68 11.83
C TYR A 423 1.14 20.03 13.28
N ILE A 424 2.40 19.78 13.65
CA ILE A 424 2.86 20.05 15.02
C ILE A 424 3.13 21.54 15.18
N LYS A 425 2.36 22.16 16.07
CA LYS A 425 2.56 23.54 16.49
C LYS A 425 2.88 23.58 17.98
N LYS A 426 3.95 24.26 18.36
CA LYS A 426 4.30 24.47 19.76
C LYS A 426 3.19 25.26 20.47
N THR A 427 2.91 24.89 21.70
CA THR A 427 1.98 25.59 22.58
C THR A 427 2.68 26.67 23.37
N ASP A 428 1.96 27.77 23.63
CA ASP A 428 2.39 28.83 24.55
C ASP A 428 2.00 28.55 26.01
N ALA A 429 1.17 27.51 26.23
CA ALA A 429 0.68 27.07 27.54
C ALA A 429 1.01 25.59 27.81
N PRO A 430 2.27 25.26 28.16
CA PRO A 430 2.66 23.90 28.49
C PRO A 430 1.86 23.31 29.63
N LYS A 431 1.46 22.04 29.49
CA LYS A 431 0.72 21.30 30.53
C LYS A 431 1.45 20.01 30.87
N THR A 432 1.30 19.52 32.08
CA THR A 432 1.53 18.12 32.40
C THR A 432 0.36 17.31 31.85
N VAL A 433 0.63 16.19 31.20
CA VAL A 433 -0.40 15.32 30.62
C VAL A 433 -0.14 13.88 31.04
N HIS A 434 -1.12 13.27 31.69
CA HIS A 434 -1.01 11.89 32.18
C HIS A 434 -1.50 10.91 31.07
N ILE A 435 -0.68 9.94 30.73
CA ILE A 435 -1.00 8.93 29.71
C ILE A 435 -1.03 7.56 30.39
N VAL A 436 -2.19 6.93 30.43
CA VAL A 436 -2.39 5.62 31.03
C VAL A 436 -2.33 4.55 29.96
N GLY A 437 -1.21 3.81 29.91
CA GLY A 437 -0.88 2.77 28.95
C GLY A 437 0.26 3.16 28.02
N GLY A 438 1.31 2.33 28.00
CA GLY A 438 2.54 2.51 27.22
C GLY A 438 2.56 1.74 25.89
N GLY A 439 1.39 1.44 25.32
CA GLY A 439 1.28 0.88 23.97
C GLY A 439 1.58 1.92 22.89
N ILE A 440 1.44 1.56 21.61
CA ILE A 440 1.71 2.46 20.46
C ILE A 440 0.90 3.76 20.57
N GLY A 441 -0.38 3.69 20.97
CA GLY A 441 -1.23 4.87 21.12
C GLY A 441 -0.70 5.82 22.18
N GLY A 442 -0.29 5.30 23.35
CA GLY A 442 0.30 6.12 24.42
C GLY A 442 1.62 6.75 24.03
N MET A 443 2.51 5.98 23.37
CA MET A 443 3.80 6.49 22.89
C MET A 443 3.64 7.55 21.79
N GLU A 444 2.70 7.39 20.86
CA GLU A 444 2.44 8.40 19.81
C GLU A 444 1.84 9.68 20.44
N ALA A 445 0.91 9.55 21.36
CA ALA A 445 0.38 10.70 22.10
C ALA A 445 1.50 11.47 22.85
N ALA A 446 2.38 10.73 23.54
CA ALA A 446 3.52 11.32 24.25
C ALA A 446 4.47 12.05 23.29
N ARG A 447 4.81 11.43 22.16
CA ARG A 447 5.65 12.01 21.10
C ARG A 447 5.08 13.35 20.62
N VAL A 448 3.82 13.37 20.24
CA VAL A 448 3.16 14.58 19.72
C VAL A 448 3.08 15.67 20.80
N LEU A 449 2.70 15.31 22.01
CA LEU A 449 2.64 16.25 23.14
C LEU A 449 3.99 16.89 23.45
N THR A 450 5.07 16.09 23.48
CA THR A 450 6.43 16.59 23.70
C THR A 450 6.87 17.55 22.61
N LEU A 451 6.64 17.18 21.33
CA LEU A 451 6.97 18.05 20.19
C LEU A 451 6.18 19.37 20.21
N ARG A 452 4.97 19.38 20.77
CA ARG A 452 4.17 20.58 21.01
C ARG A 452 4.62 21.39 22.23
N GLY A 453 5.51 20.83 23.07
CA GLY A 453 6.04 21.51 24.27
C GLY A 453 5.34 21.19 25.57
N HIS A 454 4.40 20.23 25.58
CA HIS A 454 3.81 19.71 26.82
C HIS A 454 4.77 18.74 27.53
N LYS A 455 4.42 18.34 28.75
CA LYS A 455 5.16 17.40 29.60
C LYS A 455 4.33 16.11 29.80
N PRO A 456 4.38 15.14 28.88
CA PRO A 456 3.67 13.87 29.06
C PRO A 456 4.39 12.98 30.08
N ILE A 457 3.59 12.20 30.84
CA ILE A 457 4.05 11.15 31.73
C ILE A 457 3.30 9.87 31.35
N ILE A 458 4.02 8.84 30.94
CA ILE A 458 3.42 7.54 30.62
C ILE A 458 3.44 6.65 31.86
N TYR A 459 2.28 6.07 32.19
CA TYR A 459 2.11 5.05 33.22
C TYR A 459 1.86 3.70 32.54
N GLU A 460 2.76 2.76 32.68
CA GLU A 460 2.67 1.43 32.08
C GLU A 460 2.71 0.35 33.20
N LYS A 461 1.69 -0.51 33.22
CA LYS A 461 1.58 -1.58 34.23
C LYS A 461 2.65 -2.66 34.12
N SER A 462 3.16 -2.90 32.89
CA SER A 462 4.22 -3.87 32.65
C SER A 462 5.63 -3.26 32.79
N GLY A 463 6.65 -4.11 32.73
CA GLY A 463 8.06 -3.69 32.77
C GLY A 463 8.59 -3.17 31.43
N VAL A 464 7.76 -3.01 30.39
CA VAL A 464 8.21 -2.66 29.05
C VAL A 464 7.14 -1.92 28.25
N LEU A 465 7.55 -0.93 27.45
CA LEU A 465 6.66 -0.24 26.52
C LEU A 465 6.35 -1.12 25.30
N GLY A 466 5.13 -0.98 24.76
CA GLY A 466 4.71 -1.61 23.51
C GLY A 466 3.31 -2.25 23.55
N GLY A 467 2.83 -2.63 24.74
CA GLY A 467 1.51 -3.23 24.91
C GLY A 467 1.28 -4.44 24.00
N THR A 468 0.07 -4.61 23.49
CA THR A 468 -0.31 -5.71 22.58
C THR A 468 0.51 -5.73 21.27
N PHE A 469 1.14 -4.62 20.89
CA PHE A 469 1.97 -4.58 19.68
C PHE A 469 3.22 -5.45 19.77
N ILE A 470 3.68 -5.81 20.99
CA ILE A 470 4.76 -6.77 21.19
C ILE A 470 4.36 -8.12 20.60
N ALA A 471 3.19 -8.64 20.99
CA ALA A 471 2.64 -9.87 20.44
C ALA A 471 2.39 -9.74 18.91
N ALA A 472 1.75 -8.66 18.48
CA ALA A 472 1.43 -8.42 17.06
C ALA A 472 2.65 -8.33 16.13
N SER A 473 3.87 -8.16 16.67
CA SER A 473 5.12 -8.07 15.91
C SER A 473 6.00 -9.32 16.02
N SER A 474 5.53 -10.38 16.67
CA SER A 474 6.39 -11.52 17.06
C SER A 474 6.69 -12.49 15.91
N GLU A 475 5.76 -12.65 14.94
CA GLU A 475 5.94 -13.61 13.85
C GLU A 475 7.19 -13.31 13.01
N SER A 476 7.77 -14.34 12.44
CA SER A 476 9.08 -14.32 11.78
C SER A 476 9.19 -13.28 10.66
N TYR A 477 8.15 -13.13 9.84
CA TYR A 477 8.08 -12.21 8.71
C TYR A 477 7.77 -10.75 9.10
N LYS A 478 7.45 -10.47 10.37
CA LYS A 478 7.05 -9.13 10.86
C LYS A 478 8.22 -8.26 11.35
N GLY A 479 9.42 -8.42 10.80
CA GLY A 479 10.60 -7.63 11.17
C GLY A 479 10.36 -6.11 11.17
N LYS A 480 9.64 -5.59 10.17
CA LYS A 480 9.33 -4.15 10.08
C LYS A 480 8.40 -3.63 11.18
N LEU A 481 7.59 -4.48 11.78
CA LEU A 481 6.79 -4.11 12.95
C LEU A 481 7.67 -4.01 14.19
N ARG A 482 8.63 -4.93 14.35
CA ARG A 482 9.64 -4.86 15.43
C ARG A 482 10.54 -3.63 15.30
N ASP A 483 10.92 -3.25 14.06
CA ASP A 483 11.62 -2.01 13.78
C ASP A 483 10.82 -0.78 14.23
N LEU A 484 9.51 -0.76 13.97
CA LEU A 484 8.62 0.33 14.40
C LEU A 484 8.52 0.42 15.93
N LEU A 485 8.38 -0.73 16.60
CA LEU A 485 8.35 -0.75 18.08
C LEU A 485 9.66 -0.21 18.67
N THR A 486 10.79 -0.61 18.11
CA THR A 486 12.10 -0.12 18.49
C THR A 486 12.24 1.38 18.26
N TRP A 487 11.75 1.88 17.12
CA TRP A 487 11.72 3.30 16.82
C TRP A 487 10.89 4.09 17.84
N TYR A 488 9.69 3.63 18.21
CA TYR A 488 8.87 4.31 19.24
C TYR A 488 9.55 4.34 20.61
N ARG A 489 10.15 3.24 21.04
CA ARG A 489 10.90 3.20 22.31
C ARG A 489 12.05 4.21 22.31
N ARG A 490 12.82 4.24 21.23
CA ARG A 490 13.91 5.21 21.03
C ARG A 490 13.41 6.66 20.99
N GLU A 491 12.26 6.93 20.36
CA GLU A 491 11.67 8.27 20.37
C GLU A 491 11.29 8.72 21.78
N MET A 492 10.78 7.83 22.64
CA MET A 492 10.52 8.18 24.06
C MET A 492 11.79 8.59 24.79
N GLU A 493 12.87 7.84 24.62
CA GLU A 493 14.18 8.16 25.20
C GLU A 493 14.74 9.48 24.65
N LYS A 494 14.78 9.63 23.33
CA LYS A 494 15.30 10.82 22.62
C LYS A 494 14.56 12.10 22.99
N LEU A 495 13.25 12.04 23.16
CA LEU A 495 12.42 13.16 23.55
C LEU A 495 12.39 13.41 25.05
N GLY A 496 13.03 12.56 25.85
CA GLY A 496 13.07 12.69 27.33
C GLY A 496 11.67 12.54 27.96
N VAL A 497 10.82 11.68 27.40
CA VAL A 497 9.48 11.42 27.96
C VAL A 497 9.63 10.70 29.31
N GLU A 498 8.96 11.19 30.34
CA GLU A 498 8.89 10.48 31.63
C GLU A 498 8.05 9.21 31.48
N VAL A 499 8.66 8.04 31.78
CA VAL A 499 8.00 6.74 31.70
C VAL A 499 8.07 6.05 33.07
N ARG A 500 6.91 5.68 33.60
CA ARG A 500 6.76 4.96 34.86
C ARG A 500 6.31 3.52 34.56
N LEU A 501 7.27 2.62 34.42
CA LEU A 501 7.03 1.19 34.25
C LEU A 501 6.59 0.55 35.58
N ASN A 502 6.01 -0.65 35.50
CA ASN A 502 5.45 -1.41 36.63
C ASN A 502 4.50 -0.56 37.49
N THR A 503 3.77 0.37 36.85
CA THR A 503 2.88 1.32 37.51
C THR A 503 1.47 1.21 36.92
N GLU A 504 0.61 0.45 37.59
CA GLU A 504 -0.77 0.30 37.21
C GLU A 504 -1.60 1.45 37.77
N VAL A 505 -2.28 2.20 36.90
CA VAL A 505 -3.25 3.23 37.26
C VAL A 505 -4.63 2.57 37.31
N LYS A 506 -5.28 2.60 38.48
CA LYS A 506 -6.61 2.03 38.68
C LYS A 506 -7.72 3.09 38.70
N GLU A 507 -7.37 4.33 39.01
CA GLU A 507 -8.27 5.48 39.11
C GLU A 507 -7.54 6.75 38.67
N ILE A 508 -8.25 7.74 38.17
CA ILE A 508 -7.68 8.96 37.62
C ILE A 508 -7.82 10.20 38.53
N GLU A 509 -8.49 10.06 39.65
CA GLU A 509 -8.77 11.13 40.59
C GLU A 509 -7.50 11.79 41.15
N SER A 510 -6.42 10.99 41.26
CA SER A 510 -5.11 11.50 41.72
C SER A 510 -4.45 12.49 40.75
N PHE A 511 -4.91 12.57 39.51
CA PHE A 511 -4.39 13.51 38.50
C PHE A 511 -5.07 14.86 38.54
N GLY A 512 -6.15 15.01 39.34
CA GLY A 512 -6.88 16.26 39.51
C GLY A 512 -7.49 16.78 38.23
N SER A 513 -7.17 18.02 37.88
CA SER A 513 -7.67 18.67 36.65
C SER A 513 -6.75 18.58 35.46
N ASP A 514 -5.58 17.90 35.60
CA ASP A 514 -4.64 17.78 34.52
C ASP A 514 -5.24 16.92 33.37
N PRO A 515 -4.88 17.18 32.11
CA PRO A 515 -5.34 16.37 31.01
C PRO A 515 -4.87 14.90 31.12
N VAL A 516 -5.76 13.97 30.82
CA VAL A 516 -5.50 12.53 30.87
C VAL A 516 -5.81 11.89 29.52
N ILE A 517 -4.90 11.12 29.00
CA ILE A 517 -5.10 10.25 27.84
C ILE A 517 -5.15 8.80 28.29
N ILE A 518 -6.27 8.13 28.05
CA ILE A 518 -6.44 6.70 28.32
C ILE A 518 -6.09 5.92 27.06
N ALA A 519 -5.04 5.11 27.16
CA ALA A 519 -4.51 4.28 26.09
C ALA A 519 -4.39 2.80 26.52
N THR A 520 -5.32 2.32 27.33
CA THR A 520 -5.30 1.00 27.99
C THR A 520 -5.56 -0.17 27.04
N GLY A 521 -5.94 0.11 25.79
CA GLY A 521 -6.08 -0.91 24.75
C GLY A 521 -7.35 -1.75 24.84
N SER A 522 -7.23 -3.02 24.57
CA SER A 522 -8.33 -4.00 24.49
C SER A 522 -7.92 -5.32 25.11
N THR A 523 -8.91 -6.15 25.43
CA THR A 523 -8.72 -7.50 25.93
C THR A 523 -9.28 -8.55 24.95
N PRO A 524 -8.72 -9.77 24.92
CA PRO A 524 -9.23 -10.83 24.08
C PRO A 524 -10.69 -11.18 24.41
N ARG A 525 -11.44 -11.54 23.39
CA ARG A 525 -12.80 -12.05 23.56
C ARG A 525 -12.76 -13.51 23.96
N VAL A 526 -13.20 -13.80 25.17
CA VAL A 526 -13.32 -15.18 25.68
C VAL A 526 -14.66 -15.78 25.26
N LEU A 527 -14.65 -16.95 24.67
CA LEU A 527 -15.85 -17.69 24.20
C LEU A 527 -16.54 -18.46 25.35
N LYS A 528 -16.89 -17.79 26.45
CA LYS A 528 -17.41 -18.38 27.71
C LYS A 528 -18.61 -19.31 27.55
N LYS A 529 -19.35 -19.24 26.44
CA LYS A 529 -20.52 -20.11 26.16
C LYS A 529 -20.11 -21.42 25.48
N VAL A 530 -18.85 -21.58 25.09
CA VAL A 530 -18.35 -22.82 24.49
C VAL A 530 -17.82 -23.73 25.61
N PRO A 531 -18.38 -24.93 25.80
CA PRO A 531 -17.83 -25.89 26.74
C PRO A 531 -16.37 -26.22 26.43
N GLY A 532 -15.51 -26.22 27.43
CA GLY A 532 -14.08 -26.48 27.28
C GLY A 532 -13.27 -25.26 26.78
N HIS A 533 -13.87 -24.05 26.73
CA HIS A 533 -13.16 -22.83 26.27
C HIS A 533 -11.92 -22.50 27.10
N GLU A 534 -11.85 -22.94 28.36
CA GLU A 534 -10.70 -22.80 29.24
C GLU A 534 -9.46 -23.61 28.81
N LYS A 535 -9.63 -24.56 27.88
CA LYS A 535 -8.54 -25.32 27.25
C LYS A 535 -7.92 -24.59 26.04
N MET A 536 -8.54 -23.50 25.58
CA MET A 536 -8.04 -22.74 24.44
C MET A 536 -6.89 -21.83 24.87
N LEU A 537 -5.85 -21.83 24.08
CA LEU A 537 -4.76 -20.84 24.16
C LEU A 537 -5.21 -19.54 23.50
N GLU A 538 -5.03 -18.41 24.15
CA GLU A 538 -5.34 -17.12 23.54
C GLU A 538 -4.26 -16.74 22.52
N ALA A 539 -4.65 -16.07 21.44
CA ALA A 539 -3.75 -15.69 20.34
C ALA A 539 -2.51 -14.91 20.80
N CYS A 540 -2.65 -13.93 21.72
CA CYS A 540 -1.51 -13.20 22.24
C CYS A 540 -0.60 -14.06 23.14
N GLU A 541 -1.14 -15.01 23.86
CA GLU A 541 -0.32 -15.93 24.69
C GLU A 541 0.59 -16.77 23.78
N TYR A 542 0.02 -17.32 22.69
CA TYR A 542 0.82 -18.02 21.67
C TYR A 542 1.91 -17.09 21.08
N LEU A 543 1.52 -15.90 20.64
CA LEU A 543 2.45 -14.93 20.03
C LEU A 543 3.54 -14.45 21.00
N LEU A 544 3.32 -14.52 22.30
CA LEU A 544 4.31 -14.26 23.35
C LEU A 544 5.14 -15.49 23.74
N GLY A 545 4.97 -16.62 23.06
CA GLY A 545 5.83 -17.79 23.20
C GLY A 545 5.25 -18.93 24.00
N ALA A 546 3.94 -18.96 24.26
CA ALA A 546 3.31 -20.14 24.84
C ALA A 546 3.46 -21.36 23.91
N PRO A 547 3.82 -22.54 24.46
CA PRO A 547 4.07 -23.73 23.65
C PRO A 547 2.79 -24.27 23.02
N VAL A 548 2.92 -24.85 21.83
CA VAL A 548 1.84 -25.54 21.10
C VAL A 548 2.32 -26.93 20.67
N GLY A 549 1.37 -27.84 20.45
CA GLY A 549 1.64 -29.16 19.95
C GLY A 549 1.94 -29.21 18.44
N GLU A 550 1.58 -30.34 17.81
CA GLU A 550 1.83 -30.57 16.37
C GLU A 550 0.57 -30.33 15.53
N LYS A 551 -0.63 -30.61 16.05
CA LYS A 551 -1.91 -30.46 15.36
C LYS A 551 -2.70 -29.31 15.97
N ILE A 552 -2.75 -28.19 15.27
CA ILE A 552 -3.30 -26.95 15.81
C ILE A 552 -4.61 -26.57 15.09
N ALA A 553 -5.67 -26.34 15.86
CA ALA A 553 -6.89 -25.71 15.36
C ALA A 553 -6.88 -24.22 15.70
N VAL A 554 -6.89 -23.33 14.69
CA VAL A 554 -7.02 -21.89 14.86
C VAL A 554 -8.48 -21.49 14.68
N VAL A 555 -9.12 -21.03 15.73
CA VAL A 555 -10.53 -20.62 15.76
C VAL A 555 -10.62 -19.10 15.55
N GLY A 556 -11.11 -18.70 14.39
CA GLY A 556 -11.19 -17.33 13.90
C GLY A 556 -10.25 -17.09 12.72
N GLY A 557 -10.80 -17.01 11.52
CA GLY A 557 -10.11 -16.77 10.23
C GLY A 557 -9.98 -15.28 9.89
N GLY A 558 -9.96 -14.40 10.89
CA GLY A 558 -9.58 -13.00 10.71
C GLY A 558 -8.08 -12.84 10.42
N LEU A 559 -7.59 -11.58 10.26
CA LEU A 559 -6.18 -11.35 9.92
C LEU A 559 -5.23 -12.03 10.92
N THR A 560 -5.44 -11.82 12.23
CA THR A 560 -4.58 -12.39 13.28
C THR A 560 -4.57 -13.92 13.23
N GLY A 561 -5.73 -14.57 13.12
CA GLY A 561 -5.79 -16.02 13.06
C GLY A 561 -5.15 -16.59 11.79
N CYS A 562 -5.34 -15.93 10.65
CA CYS A 562 -4.67 -16.31 9.40
C CYS A 562 -3.15 -16.11 9.48
N GLU A 563 -2.67 -15.03 10.08
CA GLU A 563 -1.23 -14.79 10.27
C GLU A 563 -0.60 -15.84 11.20
N ILE A 564 -1.27 -16.18 12.31
CA ILE A 564 -0.85 -17.27 13.20
C ILE A 564 -0.81 -18.61 12.45
N ALA A 565 -1.86 -18.93 11.70
CA ALA A 565 -1.90 -20.17 10.91
C ALA A 565 -0.80 -20.22 9.85
N TYR A 566 -0.52 -19.09 9.22
CA TYR A 566 0.57 -18.95 8.25
C TYR A 566 1.93 -19.22 8.91
N GLU A 567 2.23 -18.58 10.05
CA GLU A 567 3.47 -18.78 10.79
C GLU A 567 3.65 -20.23 11.25
N LEU A 568 2.59 -20.85 11.80
CA LEU A 568 2.62 -22.24 12.25
C LEU A 568 2.87 -23.21 11.07
N ALA A 569 2.21 -22.99 9.93
CA ALA A 569 2.42 -23.79 8.74
C ALA A 569 3.83 -23.61 8.14
N LEU A 570 4.43 -22.40 8.21
CA LEU A 570 5.84 -22.19 7.87
C LEU A 570 6.79 -22.95 8.78
N GLN A 571 6.41 -23.17 10.06
CA GLN A 571 7.15 -23.99 11.01
C GLN A 571 6.95 -25.50 10.80
N GLY A 572 6.12 -25.90 9.83
CA GLY A 572 5.84 -27.30 9.50
C GLY A 572 4.77 -27.96 10.39
N LYS A 573 3.99 -27.17 11.14
CA LYS A 573 2.89 -27.68 11.96
C LYS A 573 1.68 -28.06 11.09
N ASP A 574 0.88 -29.04 11.56
CA ASP A 574 -0.41 -29.41 10.97
C ASP A 574 -1.49 -28.45 11.48
N VAL A 575 -1.90 -27.52 10.63
CA VAL A 575 -2.78 -26.41 11.02
C VAL A 575 -4.12 -26.50 10.30
N THR A 576 -5.19 -26.30 11.03
CA THR A 576 -6.57 -26.18 10.52
C THR A 576 -7.16 -24.84 10.94
N ILE A 577 -7.83 -24.15 10.02
CA ILE A 577 -8.52 -22.87 10.31
C ILE A 577 -10.03 -23.10 10.34
N VAL A 578 -10.69 -22.59 11.38
CA VAL A 578 -12.16 -22.61 11.51
C VAL A 578 -12.67 -21.16 11.55
N GLU A 579 -13.52 -20.82 10.59
CA GLU A 579 -14.09 -19.47 10.45
C GLU A 579 -15.62 -19.54 10.31
N MET A 580 -16.32 -18.71 11.09
CA MET A 580 -17.79 -18.64 11.07
C MET A 580 -18.36 -17.89 9.86
N LYS A 581 -17.56 -17.08 9.19
CA LYS A 581 -17.93 -16.36 7.98
C LYS A 581 -17.65 -17.19 6.73
N ASP A 582 -18.09 -16.67 5.61
CA ASP A 582 -17.99 -17.29 4.28
C ASP A 582 -16.62 -17.08 3.60
N ASP A 583 -15.70 -16.32 4.22
CA ASP A 583 -14.38 -16.08 3.68
C ASP A 583 -13.36 -15.72 4.78
N LEU A 584 -12.08 -16.01 4.51
CA LEU A 584 -10.96 -15.62 5.35
C LEU A 584 -10.65 -14.13 5.22
N VAL A 585 -10.13 -13.53 6.28
CA VAL A 585 -9.69 -12.11 6.32
C VAL A 585 -10.78 -11.19 5.77
N SER A 586 -12.03 -11.45 6.10
CA SER A 586 -13.20 -10.71 5.60
C SER A 586 -13.50 -9.42 6.38
N GLN A 587 -12.66 -9.07 7.38
CA GLN A 587 -12.82 -7.82 8.11
C GLN A 587 -12.48 -6.61 7.22
N LYS A 588 -13.20 -5.52 7.44
CA LYS A 588 -12.96 -4.25 6.76
C LYS A 588 -11.60 -3.64 7.14
N GLY A 589 -11.02 -2.84 6.24
CA GLY A 589 -9.77 -2.12 6.48
C GLY A 589 -8.49 -2.92 6.23
N VAL A 590 -8.58 -4.16 5.76
CA VAL A 590 -7.42 -4.94 5.30
C VAL A 590 -7.29 -4.80 3.78
N CYS A 591 -6.09 -4.44 3.31
CA CYS A 591 -5.83 -4.33 1.88
C CYS A 591 -5.90 -5.70 1.20
N LEU A 592 -6.46 -5.72 -0.01
CA LEU A 592 -6.58 -6.96 -0.79
C LEU A 592 -5.22 -7.64 -1.05
N ALA A 593 -4.13 -6.88 -1.18
CA ALA A 593 -2.79 -7.45 -1.34
C ALA A 593 -2.42 -8.38 -0.16
N ASN A 594 -2.82 -8.02 1.06
CA ASN A 594 -2.59 -8.82 2.25
C ASN A 594 -3.54 -10.02 2.33
N SER A 595 -4.84 -9.80 2.13
CA SER A 595 -5.84 -10.86 2.27
C SER A 595 -5.78 -11.89 1.14
N SER A 596 -5.57 -11.47 -0.12
CA SER A 596 -5.46 -12.41 -1.25
C SER A 596 -4.22 -13.30 -1.15
N TYR A 597 -3.08 -12.74 -0.70
CA TYR A 597 -1.88 -13.54 -0.49
C TYR A 597 -2.15 -14.71 0.46
N LEU A 598 -2.71 -14.44 1.63
CA LEU A 598 -2.99 -15.48 2.63
C LEU A 598 -3.98 -16.54 2.12
N ARG A 599 -5.10 -16.10 1.49
CA ARG A 599 -6.09 -17.01 0.91
C ARG A 599 -5.48 -17.93 -0.14
N GLU A 600 -4.74 -17.37 -1.09
CA GLU A 600 -4.13 -18.13 -2.17
C GLU A 600 -3.01 -19.03 -1.63
N TRP A 601 -2.26 -18.59 -0.61
CA TRP A 601 -1.23 -19.39 0.01
C TRP A 601 -1.80 -20.61 0.74
N PHE A 602 -2.88 -20.45 1.53
CA PHE A 602 -3.54 -21.59 2.18
C PHE A 602 -4.10 -22.58 1.16
N ALA A 603 -4.68 -22.09 0.08
CA ALA A 603 -5.16 -22.93 -1.01
C ALA A 603 -4.02 -23.71 -1.68
N TRP A 604 -2.91 -23.03 -2.00
CA TRP A 604 -1.72 -23.65 -2.61
C TRP A 604 -1.09 -24.72 -1.70
N LYS A 605 -0.96 -24.40 -0.41
CA LYS A 605 -0.39 -25.33 0.59
C LYS A 605 -1.39 -26.36 1.11
N GLN A 606 -2.63 -26.34 0.64
CA GLN A 606 -3.70 -27.25 1.03
C GLN A 606 -3.97 -27.27 2.54
N VAL A 607 -3.80 -26.11 3.20
CA VAL A 607 -4.16 -25.93 4.61
C VAL A 607 -5.67 -26.10 4.76
N PRO A 608 -6.16 -27.03 5.63
CA PRO A 608 -7.59 -27.20 5.83
C PRO A 608 -8.26 -25.93 6.36
N VAL A 609 -9.30 -25.47 5.67
CA VAL A 609 -10.09 -24.28 6.03
C VAL A 609 -11.57 -24.66 6.06
N TYR A 610 -12.20 -24.50 7.23
CA TYR A 610 -13.62 -24.70 7.44
C TYR A 610 -14.32 -23.33 7.54
N LEU A 611 -14.91 -22.89 6.43
CA LEU A 611 -15.71 -21.65 6.39
C LEU A 611 -17.16 -21.93 6.83
N GLU A 612 -17.89 -20.87 7.18
CA GLU A 612 -19.28 -20.92 7.67
C GLU A 612 -19.46 -21.98 8.79
N THR A 613 -18.40 -22.17 9.59
CA THR A 613 -18.27 -23.22 10.60
C THR A 613 -18.03 -22.62 11.97
N THR A 614 -18.87 -22.96 12.95
CA THR A 614 -18.86 -22.35 14.27
C THR A 614 -18.43 -23.38 15.33
N LEU A 615 -17.45 -23.02 16.17
CA LEU A 615 -17.03 -23.82 17.31
C LEU A 615 -18.18 -24.06 18.30
N ARG A 616 -18.39 -25.32 18.72
CA ARG A 616 -19.42 -25.73 19.67
C ARG A 616 -18.85 -26.26 21.00
N GLU A 617 -17.75 -26.98 20.95
CA GLU A 617 -17.14 -27.60 22.12
C GLU A 617 -15.63 -27.81 21.90
N VAL A 618 -14.84 -27.70 22.95
CA VAL A 618 -13.42 -28.07 22.97
C VAL A 618 -13.27 -29.31 23.87
N LYS A 619 -12.82 -30.40 23.26
CA LYS A 619 -12.56 -31.68 23.96
C LYS A 619 -11.06 -31.90 24.20
N ASP A 620 -10.72 -32.97 24.88
CA ASP A 620 -9.34 -33.43 24.92
C ASP A 620 -9.01 -34.11 23.57
N GLY A 621 -8.08 -33.52 22.79
CA GLY A 621 -7.63 -34.05 21.50
C GLY A 621 -8.49 -33.69 20.27
N SER A 622 -9.57 -32.92 20.43
CA SER A 622 -10.39 -32.46 19.29
C SER A 622 -11.23 -31.23 19.61
N ILE A 623 -11.76 -30.60 18.57
CA ILE A 623 -12.85 -29.62 18.67
C ILE A 623 -14.07 -30.13 17.91
N VAL A 624 -15.26 -29.80 18.41
CA VAL A 624 -16.54 -30.05 17.73
C VAL A 624 -17.08 -28.73 17.20
N CYS A 625 -17.36 -28.68 15.91
CA CYS A 625 -17.89 -27.51 15.21
C CYS A 625 -19.25 -27.85 14.59
N ALA A 626 -20.04 -26.81 14.29
CA ALA A 626 -21.24 -26.92 13.46
C ALA A 626 -21.01 -26.23 12.13
N ALA A 627 -21.17 -26.95 11.03
CA ALA A 627 -21.18 -26.40 9.69
C ALA A 627 -22.43 -25.55 9.41
N LYS A 628 -22.50 -24.87 8.25
CA LYS A 628 -23.62 -24.01 7.85
C LYS A 628 -24.99 -24.75 7.89
N ASP A 629 -25.01 -25.99 7.48
CA ASP A 629 -26.23 -26.84 7.46
C ASP A 629 -26.61 -27.42 8.85
N GLY A 630 -25.82 -27.08 9.87
CA GLY A 630 -25.99 -27.57 11.24
C GLY A 630 -25.36 -28.95 11.53
N SER A 631 -24.76 -29.60 10.55
CA SER A 631 -24.03 -30.85 10.74
C SER A 631 -22.84 -30.66 11.67
N ALA A 632 -22.58 -31.67 12.51
CA ALA A 632 -21.42 -31.67 13.40
C ALA A 632 -20.17 -32.11 12.65
N VAL A 633 -19.10 -31.36 12.82
CA VAL A 633 -17.75 -31.65 12.29
C VAL A 633 -16.80 -31.74 13.48
N GLU A 634 -16.18 -32.89 13.68
CA GLU A 634 -15.14 -33.08 14.69
C GLU A 634 -13.77 -33.00 14.06
N ILE A 635 -12.91 -32.10 14.57
CA ILE A 635 -11.57 -31.81 14.04
C ILE A 635 -10.55 -32.24 15.08
N PRO A 636 -9.71 -33.23 14.80
CA PRO A 636 -8.65 -33.66 15.71
C PRO A 636 -7.57 -32.58 15.85
N CYS A 637 -7.21 -32.22 17.06
CA CYS A 637 -6.13 -31.28 17.37
C CYS A 637 -5.62 -31.48 18.79
N ASP A 638 -4.36 -31.20 19.02
CA ASP A 638 -3.75 -31.21 20.36
C ASP A 638 -3.70 -29.83 21.00
N THR A 639 -3.79 -28.77 20.17
CA THR A 639 -3.84 -27.39 20.62
C THR A 639 -4.94 -26.60 19.89
N VAL A 640 -5.67 -25.77 20.63
CA VAL A 640 -6.69 -24.87 20.07
C VAL A 640 -6.29 -23.45 20.37
N ILE A 641 -6.10 -22.64 19.33
CA ILE A 641 -5.80 -21.21 19.47
C ILE A 641 -7.06 -20.39 19.20
N SER A 642 -7.45 -19.56 20.18
CA SER A 642 -8.58 -18.63 20.06
C SER A 642 -8.13 -17.31 19.45
N SER A 643 -8.61 -17.00 18.25
CA SER A 643 -8.46 -15.71 17.57
C SER A 643 -9.83 -15.06 17.35
N ALA A 644 -10.67 -15.04 18.39
CA ALA A 644 -12.07 -14.60 18.32
C ALA A 644 -12.26 -13.07 18.38
N GLY A 645 -11.16 -12.30 18.28
CA GLY A 645 -11.15 -10.84 18.30
C GLY A 645 -11.01 -10.24 19.70
N TYR A 646 -11.16 -8.91 19.78
CA TYR A 646 -10.89 -8.12 20.98
C TYR A 646 -12.11 -7.30 21.41
N ILE A 647 -12.11 -6.84 22.65
CA ILE A 647 -13.11 -5.96 23.25
C ILE A 647 -12.39 -4.77 23.84
N SER A 648 -12.85 -3.55 23.53
CA SER A 648 -12.34 -2.31 24.12
C SER A 648 -12.51 -2.34 25.64
N THR A 649 -11.46 -1.97 26.37
CA THR A 649 -11.43 -1.95 27.84
C THR A 649 -10.85 -0.63 28.35
N PRO A 650 -11.63 0.48 28.24
CA PRO A 650 -11.20 1.75 28.80
C PRO A 650 -11.18 1.69 30.34
N LEU A 651 -10.24 2.39 30.95
CA LEU A 651 -10.17 2.55 32.40
C LEU A 651 -11.39 3.35 32.92
N VAL A 652 -11.74 4.39 32.18
CA VAL A 652 -12.93 5.24 32.45
C VAL A 652 -13.58 5.63 31.12
N GLU A 653 -14.87 5.98 31.16
CA GLU A 653 -15.58 6.54 30.01
C GLU A 653 -15.26 8.04 29.84
N GLU A 654 -15.20 8.56 28.62
CA GLU A 654 -15.04 10.00 28.36
C GLU A 654 -16.23 10.81 28.90
N LYS A 655 -17.42 10.20 28.87
CA LYS A 655 -18.65 10.86 29.32
C LYS A 655 -18.59 11.18 30.82
N GLY A 656 -18.63 12.45 31.15
CA GLY A 656 -18.54 12.93 32.55
C GLY A 656 -17.15 13.46 32.94
N HIS A 657 -16.10 13.24 32.12
CA HIS A 657 -14.74 13.68 32.39
C HIS A 657 -14.25 14.66 31.31
N LYS A 658 -14.27 15.95 31.58
CA LYS A 658 -13.90 17.03 30.62
C LYS A 658 -12.40 17.01 30.23
N ASN A 659 -11.55 16.49 31.10
CA ASN A 659 -10.09 16.42 30.94
C ASN A 659 -9.58 15.07 30.44
N VAL A 660 -10.47 14.12 30.10
CA VAL A 660 -10.12 12.76 29.65
C VAL A 660 -10.36 12.61 28.17
N GLN A 661 -9.41 11.97 27.47
CA GLN A 661 -9.56 11.52 26.10
C GLN A 661 -9.15 10.05 25.97
N LEU A 662 -9.92 9.26 25.23
CA LEU A 662 -9.61 7.86 24.93
C LEU A 662 -8.93 7.74 23.57
N VAL A 663 -7.88 6.91 23.46
CA VAL A 663 -7.16 6.68 22.21
C VAL A 663 -6.92 5.19 21.94
N GLY A 664 -6.78 4.83 20.67
CA GLY A 664 -6.52 3.46 20.29
C GLY A 664 -7.67 2.50 20.55
N ASP A 665 -7.33 1.26 20.88
CA ASP A 665 -8.30 0.17 21.00
C ASP A 665 -9.20 0.29 22.24
N CYS A 666 -8.83 1.06 23.26
CA CYS A 666 -9.72 1.30 24.40
C CYS A 666 -10.92 2.19 24.01
N LEU A 667 -10.78 3.05 23.02
CA LEU A 667 -11.91 3.77 22.41
C LEU A 667 -12.70 2.85 21.47
N ARG A 668 -12.02 2.21 20.56
CA ARG A 668 -12.60 1.29 19.57
C ARG A 668 -11.51 0.43 18.96
N VAL A 669 -11.67 -0.89 19.05
CA VAL A 669 -10.75 -1.83 18.41
C VAL A 669 -10.63 -1.54 16.92
N GLY A 670 -9.40 -1.46 16.44
CA GLY A 670 -9.12 -1.11 15.06
C GLY A 670 -7.80 -1.67 14.54
N ASN A 671 -7.15 -0.95 13.65
CA ASN A 671 -5.81 -1.25 13.18
C ASN A 671 -4.81 -0.16 13.60
N LEU A 672 -3.54 -0.36 13.31
CA LEU A 672 -2.48 0.56 13.72
C LEU A 672 -2.70 1.99 13.22
N ARG A 673 -3.28 2.21 12.03
CA ARG A 673 -3.63 3.55 11.54
C ARG A 673 -4.59 4.25 12.51
N SER A 674 -5.66 3.59 12.91
CA SER A 674 -6.63 4.17 13.83
C SER A 674 -6.03 4.47 15.20
N VAL A 675 -5.10 3.63 15.66
CA VAL A 675 -4.38 3.85 16.92
C VAL A 675 -3.49 5.10 16.84
N VAL A 676 -2.63 5.18 15.83
CA VAL A 676 -1.67 6.28 15.64
C VAL A 676 -2.39 7.61 15.40
N TRP A 677 -3.36 7.64 14.48
CA TRP A 677 -4.04 8.88 14.12
C TRP A 677 -4.91 9.43 15.25
N ARG A 678 -5.66 8.59 15.96
CA ARG A 678 -6.45 9.03 17.14
C ARG A 678 -5.57 9.53 18.25
N ALA A 679 -4.42 8.90 18.49
CA ALA A 679 -3.47 9.36 19.48
C ALA A 679 -2.88 10.74 19.10
N TYR A 680 -2.54 10.92 17.82
CA TYR A 680 -2.09 12.20 17.27
C TYR A 680 -3.16 13.30 17.46
N GLU A 681 -4.40 13.02 17.03
CA GLU A 681 -5.52 13.98 17.12
C GLU A 681 -5.88 14.32 18.56
N ALA A 682 -5.86 13.36 19.48
CA ALA A 682 -6.08 13.60 20.90
C ALA A 682 -5.00 14.54 21.47
N ALA A 683 -3.74 14.28 21.15
CA ALA A 683 -2.62 15.12 21.57
C ALA A 683 -2.70 16.54 20.97
N MET A 684 -3.23 16.69 19.76
CA MET A 684 -3.43 18.01 19.13
C MET A 684 -4.53 18.85 19.77
N LYS A 685 -5.48 18.23 20.49
CA LYS A 685 -6.59 18.94 21.18
C LYS A 685 -6.20 19.48 22.55
N ILE A 686 -5.10 19.04 23.14
CA ILE A 686 -4.58 19.50 24.43
C ILE A 686 -3.81 20.81 24.29
#